data_a8032d2beeb1534fa9d293c4180c2ebc
#
_entry.id   a8032d2beeb1534fa9d293c4180c2ebc
#
_cell.length_a   1.000
_cell.length_b   1.000
_cell.length_c   1.000
_cell.angle_alpha   90.00
_cell.angle_beta   90.00
_cell.angle_gamma   90.00
#
_symmetry.space_group_name_H-M   'P 1'
#
loop_
_entity.id
_entity.type
_entity.pdbx_description
1 polymer ?
#
loop_
_entity_poly.entity_id
_entity_poly.type
_entity_poly.pdbx_seq_one_letter_code
_entity_poly.pdbx_strand_id
1 'polypeptide(L)'
;MKKNIIVGSLIAAVVSQISAAAFPDVRSEIQDGDASLQGPIALAFENVVKNHVLRQDPVYLSECFKDRTEVDFWQTEFWGKYMHSAAPFWSITKCSQLKPRIDAGFENVVSAQLENGYIGNYIESRRSAPGGWDVWGIKYTMLGLLHYYDIEKASNPERAKRAIDTCKRLCDYLIKTAGPGAKYTIAKTGNYSGQPSCSNLEPVMWLYNRTKEQKYLDFAKFIVSQMTEDENGPRLLDLAQKGVPVADRSVLPKRNSIWSGVRTNRGKAYEMMSCYQGLIEYYEVTGRKDLLDAAVWSAKNIIQEEINLAGSGASYEHWYHGAKHQHEPFMHTQETCVTITWMRLCEKLLSITGDSVWADQFEKTFYNAYLASMHRDGKLFAVYTPLDGTRSEGQIHCRMHTNCCNANGPRGFLSFIRSILQSKGDEVFLNYFVSSRASIKIPVLGKKAAFEMHTHYPKLGEVDVRFRIQEPMKFKFSMRIPACVKVAKFKVNGEFVTSGIPENGGYVTLERTWNPGDAVVVDFELPVKMHRIDDSIAFTRGPVLLARDSRFCDGDVGAVMRVDDIEKMFADGKTMDFPVEAFSNQDDMRMVVSARLPVGGHDENRDRRAFATVKFCDYASAGNLWSPSNYYRVWFPLSHNPAKLMK
;
A
#
# COMPACT_ATOMS: atom_id res chain seq x y z
N MET A 1 4.91 -25.12 -81.27
CA MET A 1 3.89 -24.39 -80.54
C MET A 1 3.85 -24.90 -79.09
N LYS A 2 4.51 -24.23 -78.21
CA LYS A 2 4.40 -24.46 -76.74
C LYS A 2 4.09 -23.12 -76.08
N LYS A 3 2.93 -22.97 -75.48
CA LYS A 3 2.52 -21.80 -74.75
C LYS A 3 3.06 -21.88 -73.31
N ASN A 4 3.90 -20.92 -72.95
CA ASN A 4 4.30 -20.71 -71.54
C ASN A 4 3.19 -19.93 -70.81
N ILE A 5 2.71 -20.55 -69.76
CA ILE A 5 1.78 -19.90 -68.79
C ILE A 5 2.65 -19.43 -67.63
N ILE A 6 2.76 -18.12 -67.44
CA ILE A 6 3.35 -17.49 -66.27
C ILE A 6 2.30 -17.47 -65.18
N VAL A 7 2.50 -18.22 -64.10
CA VAL A 7 1.69 -18.16 -62.88
C VAL A 7 2.35 -17.15 -61.95
N GLY A 8 1.74 -16.00 -61.84
CA GLY A 8 2.13 -14.98 -60.86
C GLY A 8 1.57 -15.35 -59.48
N SER A 9 2.45 -15.66 -58.55
CA SER A 9 2.09 -15.89 -57.16
C SER A 9 1.87 -14.56 -56.44
N LEU A 10 0.63 -14.21 -56.15
CA LEU A 10 0.28 -13.16 -55.15
C LEU A 10 0.51 -13.76 -53.78
N ILE A 11 1.55 -13.31 -53.07
CA ILE A 11 1.71 -13.51 -51.64
C ILE A 11 0.88 -12.40 -50.96
N ALA A 12 -0.32 -12.74 -50.52
CA ALA A 12 -1.09 -11.89 -49.62
C ALA A 12 -0.48 -12.00 -48.23
N ALA A 13 0.22 -10.95 -47.80
CA ALA A 13 0.63 -10.81 -46.40
C ALA A 13 -0.62 -10.61 -45.52
N VAL A 14 -1.05 -11.68 -44.85
CA VAL A 14 -2.02 -11.60 -43.77
C VAL A 14 -1.27 -11.01 -42.57
N VAL A 15 -1.40 -9.70 -42.40
CA VAL A 15 -1.06 -9.06 -41.13
C VAL A 15 -2.16 -9.47 -40.15
N SER A 16 -1.91 -10.52 -39.36
CA SER A 16 -2.76 -10.85 -38.22
C SER A 16 -2.65 -9.68 -37.24
N GLN A 17 -3.70 -8.88 -37.15
CA GLN A 17 -3.93 -8.02 -36.02
C GLN A 17 -4.07 -8.93 -34.80
N ILE A 18 -2.97 -9.09 -34.05
CA ILE A 18 -3.03 -9.62 -32.69
C ILE A 18 -3.76 -8.54 -31.89
N SER A 19 -5.05 -8.69 -31.75
CA SER A 19 -5.83 -8.05 -30.68
C SER A 19 -5.07 -8.37 -29.40
N ALA A 20 -4.59 -7.35 -28.70
CA ALA A 20 -4.04 -7.50 -27.37
C ALA A 20 -5.21 -8.01 -26.48
N ALA A 21 -5.36 -9.33 -26.43
CA ALA A 21 -6.22 -9.97 -25.46
C ALA A 21 -5.61 -9.63 -24.09
N ALA A 22 -6.32 -8.88 -23.28
CA ALA A 22 -5.97 -8.72 -21.87
C ALA A 22 -5.73 -10.12 -21.31
N PHE A 23 -4.58 -10.33 -20.68
CA PHE A 23 -4.28 -11.64 -20.10
C PHE A 23 -5.40 -11.97 -19.11
N PRO A 24 -6.07 -13.14 -19.22
CA PRO A 24 -7.32 -13.41 -18.49
C PRO A 24 -7.15 -13.64 -16.99
N ASP A 25 -5.96 -13.44 -16.44
CA ASP A 25 -5.61 -13.86 -15.08
C ASP A 25 -5.70 -12.77 -14.00
N VAL A 26 -6.06 -11.55 -14.35
CA VAL A 26 -6.17 -10.44 -13.37
C VAL A 26 -7.55 -10.43 -12.73
N ARG A 27 -7.60 -10.38 -11.38
CA ARG A 27 -8.84 -10.13 -10.65
C ARG A 27 -9.27 -8.68 -10.82
N SER A 28 -10.54 -8.45 -11.12
CA SER A 28 -11.12 -7.11 -11.17
C SER A 28 -11.41 -6.61 -9.75
N GLU A 29 -11.21 -5.32 -9.52
CA GLU A 29 -11.46 -4.64 -8.25
C GLU A 29 -12.80 -3.89 -8.26
N ILE A 30 -13.24 -3.44 -7.07
CA ILE A 30 -14.41 -2.57 -6.92
C ILE A 30 -14.15 -1.26 -7.68
N GLN A 31 -15.15 -0.81 -8.43
CA GLN A 31 -15.10 0.51 -9.07
C GLN A 31 -15.36 1.62 -8.05
N ASP A 32 -14.72 2.78 -8.23
CA ASP A 32 -14.93 3.93 -7.37
C ASP A 32 -16.42 4.33 -7.33
N GLY A 33 -16.99 4.35 -6.14
CA GLY A 33 -18.42 4.60 -5.91
C GLY A 33 -19.28 3.36 -5.75
N ASP A 34 -18.75 2.16 -5.98
CA ASP A 34 -19.44 0.88 -5.74
C ASP A 34 -19.26 0.33 -4.31
N ALA A 35 -18.57 1.06 -3.44
CA ALA A 35 -18.44 0.70 -2.03
C ALA A 35 -18.64 1.91 -1.10
N SER A 36 -19.20 1.64 0.08
CA SER A 36 -19.30 2.57 1.20
C SER A 36 -18.93 1.86 2.49
N LEU A 37 -18.06 2.48 3.28
CA LEU A 37 -17.63 1.97 4.58
C LEU A 37 -18.65 2.34 5.65
N GLN A 38 -18.64 1.59 6.76
CA GLN A 38 -19.44 1.83 7.96
C GLN A 38 -18.57 1.64 9.22
N GLY A 39 -19.03 2.15 10.35
CA GLY A 39 -18.34 1.99 11.63
C GLY A 39 -17.03 2.79 11.78
N PRO A 40 -16.11 2.36 12.66
CA PRO A 40 -14.91 3.14 13.02
C PRO A 40 -13.96 3.43 11.85
N ILE A 41 -13.86 2.52 10.86
CA ILE A 41 -13.01 2.73 9.68
C ILE A 41 -13.65 3.76 8.73
N ALA A 42 -14.97 3.76 8.61
CA ALA A 42 -15.68 4.82 7.87
C ALA A 42 -15.44 6.19 8.49
N LEU A 43 -15.55 6.31 9.83
CA LEU A 43 -15.28 7.56 10.53
C LEU A 43 -13.84 8.05 10.29
N ALA A 44 -12.86 7.14 10.32
CA ALA A 44 -11.47 7.48 10.01
C ALA A 44 -11.31 7.99 8.56
N PHE A 45 -11.96 7.33 7.59
CA PHE A 45 -11.98 7.76 6.19
C PHE A 45 -12.65 9.12 6.00
N GLU A 46 -13.83 9.32 6.60
CA GLU A 46 -14.57 10.58 6.54
C GLU A 46 -13.78 11.74 7.16
N ASN A 47 -13.09 11.48 8.28
CA ASN A 47 -12.19 12.46 8.90
C ASN A 47 -11.04 12.84 7.96
N VAL A 48 -10.44 11.89 7.25
CA VAL A 48 -9.40 12.19 6.24
C VAL A 48 -9.99 13.01 5.09
N VAL A 49 -11.15 12.69 4.58
CA VAL A 49 -11.80 13.48 3.52
C VAL A 49 -12.06 14.91 4.01
N LYS A 50 -12.68 15.07 5.17
CA LYS A 50 -13.11 16.36 5.72
C LYS A 50 -11.94 17.22 6.23
N ASN A 51 -11.05 16.61 7.01
CA ASN A 51 -10.05 17.34 7.78
C ASN A 51 -8.69 17.43 7.08
N HIS A 52 -8.44 16.57 6.06
CA HIS A 52 -7.20 16.57 5.30
C HIS A 52 -7.44 16.96 3.84
N VAL A 53 -8.17 16.15 3.06
CA VAL A 53 -8.29 16.33 1.61
C VAL A 53 -9.03 17.62 1.26
N LEU A 54 -10.15 17.94 1.92
CA LEU A 54 -10.89 19.19 1.73
C LEU A 54 -10.15 20.43 2.23
N ARG A 55 -9.16 20.28 3.10
CA ARG A 55 -8.38 21.42 3.61
C ARG A 55 -7.14 21.74 2.78
N GLN A 56 -6.65 20.80 2.00
CA GLN A 56 -5.57 21.08 1.04
C GLN A 56 -6.08 22.00 -0.07
N ASP A 57 -5.26 22.94 -0.47
CA ASP A 57 -5.57 23.82 -1.60
C ASP A 57 -4.83 23.32 -2.87
N PRO A 58 -5.53 22.67 -3.81
CA PRO A 58 -4.92 22.15 -5.04
C PRO A 58 -4.42 23.25 -5.98
N VAL A 59 -4.93 24.46 -5.87
CA VAL A 59 -4.38 25.61 -6.61
C VAL A 59 -3.03 25.98 -6.04
N TYR A 60 -2.93 26.16 -4.71
CA TYR A 60 -1.64 26.40 -4.03
C TYR A 60 -0.61 25.28 -4.33
N LEU A 61 -1.02 24.00 -4.27
CA LEU A 61 -0.13 22.86 -4.58
C LEU A 61 0.40 22.90 -6.03
N SER A 62 -0.27 23.62 -6.92
CA SER A 62 0.07 23.71 -8.34
C SER A 62 0.69 25.04 -8.76
N GLU A 63 0.77 26.05 -7.89
CA GLU A 63 1.40 27.33 -8.21
C GLU A 63 2.88 27.18 -8.61
N CYS A 64 3.60 26.25 -7.99
CA CYS A 64 5.00 25.99 -8.31
C CYS A 64 5.26 25.65 -9.79
N PHE A 65 4.26 25.14 -10.52
CA PHE A 65 4.38 24.87 -11.96
C PHE A 65 4.52 26.12 -12.82
N LYS A 66 4.18 27.29 -12.30
CA LYS A 66 4.30 28.59 -12.99
C LYS A 66 5.66 29.25 -12.76
N ASP A 67 6.27 29.05 -11.59
CA ASP A 67 7.48 29.77 -11.16
C ASP A 67 8.75 29.30 -11.87
N ARG A 68 8.92 28.01 -12.12
CA ARG A 68 10.04 27.38 -12.87
C ARG A 68 11.43 27.85 -12.45
N THR A 69 11.64 27.95 -11.14
CA THR A 69 12.90 28.41 -10.53
C THR A 69 13.67 27.30 -9.84
N GLU A 70 13.09 26.09 -9.82
CA GLU A 70 13.60 24.98 -9.04
C GLU A 70 14.79 24.27 -9.73
N VAL A 71 15.65 23.67 -8.92
CA VAL A 71 16.85 22.93 -9.37
C VAL A 71 17.00 21.56 -8.72
N ASP A 72 16.34 21.31 -7.57
CA ASP A 72 16.60 20.11 -6.76
C ASP A 72 15.36 19.53 -6.01
N PHE A 73 14.35 20.33 -5.64
CA PHE A 73 13.23 19.89 -4.82
C PHE A 73 12.11 19.19 -5.62
N TRP A 74 11.25 18.45 -4.92
CA TRP A 74 10.17 17.59 -5.47
C TRP A 74 8.76 18.15 -5.27
N GLN A 75 8.61 19.46 -5.26
CA GLN A 75 7.32 20.14 -5.03
C GLN A 75 6.20 19.69 -5.95
N THR A 76 6.53 19.39 -7.20
CA THR A 76 5.56 19.06 -8.25
C THR A 76 4.85 17.71 -8.04
N GLU A 77 5.34 16.86 -7.12
CA GLU A 77 4.66 15.62 -6.78
C GLU A 77 3.37 15.83 -5.95
N PHE A 78 3.28 16.93 -5.19
CA PHE A 78 2.20 17.12 -4.21
C PHE A 78 0.83 17.26 -4.86
N TRP A 79 0.72 18.05 -5.92
CA TRP A 79 -0.53 18.17 -6.67
C TRP A 79 -0.98 16.81 -7.24
N GLY A 80 -0.08 16.07 -7.85
CA GLY A 80 -0.39 14.77 -8.43
C GLY A 80 -0.80 13.74 -7.38
N LYS A 81 -0.13 13.70 -6.23
CA LYS A 81 -0.51 12.85 -5.10
C LYS A 81 -1.89 13.23 -4.55
N TYR A 82 -2.18 14.52 -4.41
CA TYR A 82 -3.50 15.01 -4.02
C TYR A 82 -4.57 14.52 -5.01
N MET A 83 -4.37 14.71 -6.31
CA MET A 83 -5.32 14.30 -7.35
C MET A 83 -5.53 12.79 -7.39
N HIS A 84 -4.49 12.01 -7.12
CA HIS A 84 -4.54 10.54 -7.06
C HIS A 84 -5.46 10.01 -5.94
N SER A 85 -5.76 10.82 -4.93
CA SER A 85 -6.74 10.48 -3.88
C SER A 85 -8.03 11.28 -4.01
N ALA A 86 -7.95 12.60 -4.23
CA ALA A 86 -9.11 13.47 -4.22
C ALA A 86 -10.12 13.14 -5.34
N ALA A 87 -9.66 12.83 -6.55
CA ALA A 87 -10.54 12.49 -7.65
C ALA A 87 -11.31 11.18 -7.41
N PRO A 88 -10.67 10.04 -7.04
CA PRO A 88 -11.40 8.84 -6.64
C PRO A 88 -12.29 9.05 -5.40
N PHE A 89 -11.85 9.83 -4.41
CA PHE A 89 -12.67 10.10 -3.20
C PHE A 89 -13.94 10.86 -3.54
N TRP A 90 -13.88 11.79 -4.51
CA TRP A 90 -15.11 12.40 -5.01
C TRP A 90 -16.05 11.35 -5.62
N SER A 91 -15.52 10.41 -6.39
CA SER A 91 -16.34 9.32 -6.96
C SER A 91 -16.95 8.42 -5.89
N ILE A 92 -16.25 8.16 -4.79
CA ILE A 92 -16.71 7.33 -3.67
C ILE A 92 -17.74 8.09 -2.82
N THR A 93 -17.44 9.33 -2.42
CA THR A 93 -18.21 10.07 -1.42
C THR A 93 -19.30 10.96 -2.00
N LYS A 94 -19.19 11.33 -3.29
CA LYS A 94 -20.01 12.36 -3.95
C LYS A 94 -20.01 13.70 -3.21
N CYS A 95 -18.94 14.00 -2.49
CA CYS A 95 -18.79 15.24 -1.74
C CYS A 95 -18.83 16.45 -2.66
N SER A 96 -19.87 17.28 -2.54
CA SER A 96 -20.10 18.44 -3.43
C SER A 96 -19.01 19.50 -3.33
N GLN A 97 -18.32 19.60 -2.18
CA GLN A 97 -17.25 20.57 -1.96
C GLN A 97 -15.93 20.17 -2.65
N LEU A 98 -15.74 18.87 -2.94
CA LEU A 98 -14.47 18.35 -3.44
C LEU A 98 -14.29 18.61 -4.93
N LYS A 99 -15.35 18.44 -5.74
CA LYS A 99 -15.29 18.58 -7.20
C LYS A 99 -14.83 19.96 -7.67
N PRO A 100 -15.37 21.09 -7.15
CA PRO A 100 -14.90 22.42 -7.55
C PRO A 100 -13.41 22.67 -7.26
N ARG A 101 -12.89 22.10 -6.16
CA ARG A 101 -11.47 22.20 -5.80
C ARG A 101 -10.59 21.41 -6.75
N ILE A 102 -10.98 20.16 -7.06
CA ILE A 102 -10.33 19.31 -8.05
C ILE A 102 -10.27 20.03 -9.41
N ASP A 103 -11.39 20.62 -9.84
CA ASP A 103 -11.48 21.35 -11.11
C ASP A 103 -10.55 22.58 -11.13
N ALA A 104 -10.55 23.36 -10.06
CA ALA A 104 -9.67 24.54 -9.96
C ALA A 104 -8.18 24.17 -10.02
N GLY A 105 -7.77 23.11 -9.31
CA GLY A 105 -6.39 22.62 -9.38
C GLY A 105 -6.03 22.06 -10.75
N PHE A 106 -6.95 21.39 -11.43
CA PHE A 106 -6.76 20.91 -12.79
C PHE A 106 -6.56 22.08 -13.78
N GLU A 107 -7.45 23.08 -13.75
CA GLU A 107 -7.32 24.28 -14.62
C GLU A 107 -6.00 25.00 -14.39
N ASN A 108 -5.55 25.10 -13.15
CA ASN A 108 -4.28 25.76 -12.82
C ASN A 108 -3.08 25.01 -13.43
N VAL A 109 -3.04 23.67 -13.33
CA VAL A 109 -1.95 22.86 -13.92
C VAL A 109 -1.99 22.90 -15.44
N VAL A 110 -3.17 22.77 -16.07
CA VAL A 110 -3.30 22.82 -17.53
C VAL A 110 -2.83 24.16 -18.07
N SER A 111 -3.17 25.27 -17.40
CA SER A 111 -2.74 26.61 -17.79
C SER A 111 -1.22 26.82 -17.69
N ALA A 112 -0.54 26.01 -16.89
CA ALA A 112 0.92 26.07 -16.73
C ALA A 112 1.69 25.27 -17.81
N GLN A 113 1.01 24.52 -18.69
CA GLN A 113 1.70 23.73 -19.71
C GLN A 113 2.37 24.62 -20.76
N LEU A 114 3.67 24.42 -20.97
CA LEU A 114 4.42 25.12 -22.01
C LEU A 114 4.06 24.60 -23.41
N GLU A 115 4.40 25.39 -24.44
CA GLU A 115 4.19 25.03 -25.85
C GLU A 115 4.84 23.68 -26.21
N ASN A 116 6.05 23.43 -25.68
CA ASN A 116 6.77 22.15 -25.88
C ASN A 116 6.18 20.96 -25.09
N GLY A 117 5.11 21.15 -24.34
CA GLY A 117 4.40 20.12 -23.54
C GLY A 117 4.83 19.99 -22.09
N TYR A 118 5.90 20.66 -21.66
CA TYR A 118 6.42 20.58 -20.30
C TYR A 118 5.43 21.12 -19.26
N ILE A 119 5.23 20.37 -18.18
CA ILE A 119 4.61 20.81 -16.92
C ILE A 119 5.56 20.39 -15.80
N GLY A 120 6.10 21.36 -15.10
CA GLY A 120 7.05 21.18 -14.01
C GLY A 120 7.56 22.54 -13.55
N ASN A 121 8.37 22.57 -12.49
CA ASN A 121 8.87 23.82 -11.89
C ASN A 121 10.37 24.04 -12.04
N TYR A 122 11.07 23.19 -12.80
CA TYR A 122 12.51 23.28 -12.96
C TYR A 122 12.91 24.32 -14.01
N ILE A 123 14.04 25.01 -13.76
CA ILE A 123 14.69 25.84 -14.76
C ILE A 123 15.09 24.98 -15.97
N GLU A 124 15.11 25.57 -17.17
CA GLU A 124 15.28 24.81 -18.41
C GLU A 124 16.54 23.94 -18.44
N SER A 125 17.67 24.46 -17.95
CA SER A 125 18.95 23.74 -17.91
C SER A 125 18.98 22.53 -16.96
N ARG A 126 18.01 22.42 -16.06
CA ARG A 126 17.92 21.33 -15.07
C ARG A 126 16.81 20.32 -15.37
N ARG A 127 15.98 20.58 -16.38
CA ARG A 127 14.91 19.65 -16.80
C ARG A 127 15.50 18.36 -17.35
N SER A 128 14.91 17.24 -16.93
CA SER A 128 15.36 15.89 -17.28
C SER A 128 16.86 15.66 -17.10
N ALA A 129 17.51 16.37 -16.17
CA ALA A 129 18.92 16.27 -15.88
C ALA A 129 19.22 15.31 -14.70
N PRO A 130 20.45 14.82 -14.57
CA PRO A 130 20.87 14.04 -13.39
C PRO A 130 20.80 14.88 -12.11
N GLY A 131 20.48 14.22 -10.99
CA GLY A 131 20.56 14.77 -9.64
C GLY A 131 19.41 15.68 -9.25
N GLY A 132 18.23 15.55 -9.87
CA GLY A 132 17.02 16.30 -9.51
C GLY A 132 15.80 15.38 -9.40
N TRP A 133 14.63 15.98 -9.18
CA TRP A 133 13.34 15.30 -9.06
C TRP A 133 12.33 15.71 -10.13
N ASP A 134 12.78 16.41 -11.19
CA ASP A 134 11.91 16.89 -12.25
C ASP A 134 11.09 15.77 -12.90
N VAL A 135 11.76 14.70 -13.34
CA VAL A 135 11.11 13.55 -13.99
C VAL A 135 10.22 12.76 -13.00
N TRP A 136 10.56 12.75 -11.73
CA TRP A 136 9.68 12.23 -10.68
C TRP A 136 8.40 13.06 -10.53
N GLY A 137 8.50 14.37 -10.59
CA GLY A 137 7.34 15.27 -10.58
C GLY A 137 6.42 15.04 -11.77
N ILE A 138 6.98 14.79 -12.97
CA ILE A 138 6.22 14.45 -14.18
C ILE A 138 5.37 13.19 -13.95
N LYS A 139 5.89 12.17 -13.29
CA LYS A 139 5.13 10.96 -12.92
C LYS A 139 3.81 11.33 -12.23
N TYR A 140 3.90 12.13 -11.18
CA TYR A 140 2.71 12.46 -10.37
C TYR A 140 1.77 13.39 -11.11
N THR A 141 2.29 14.30 -11.92
CA THR A 141 1.47 15.16 -12.78
C THR A 141 0.65 14.31 -13.76
N MET A 142 1.28 13.32 -14.43
CA MET A 142 0.57 12.39 -15.32
C MET A 142 -0.49 11.58 -14.56
N LEU A 143 -0.16 11.02 -13.38
CA LEU A 143 -1.13 10.28 -12.56
C LEU A 143 -2.34 11.15 -12.18
N GLY A 144 -2.10 12.41 -11.78
CA GLY A 144 -3.16 13.36 -11.45
C GLY A 144 -4.08 13.66 -12.64
N LEU A 145 -3.50 13.90 -13.82
CA LEU A 145 -4.25 14.13 -15.07
C LEU A 145 -5.08 12.90 -15.48
N LEU A 146 -4.53 11.70 -15.34
CA LEU A 146 -5.22 10.45 -15.69
C LEU A 146 -6.38 10.15 -14.72
N HIS A 147 -6.23 10.43 -13.43
CA HIS A 147 -7.35 10.34 -12.49
C HIS A 147 -8.45 11.36 -12.78
N TYR A 148 -8.06 12.58 -13.16
CA TYR A 148 -9.04 13.58 -13.59
C TYR A 148 -9.79 13.14 -14.85
N TYR A 149 -9.08 12.61 -15.85
CA TYR A 149 -9.70 12.01 -17.03
C TYR A 149 -10.74 10.94 -16.65
N ASP A 150 -10.38 10.04 -15.71
CA ASP A 150 -11.27 8.94 -15.34
C ASP A 150 -12.58 9.40 -14.69
N ILE A 151 -12.58 10.48 -13.91
CA ILE A 151 -13.80 11.01 -13.30
C ILE A 151 -14.65 11.84 -14.28
N GLU A 152 -14.03 12.38 -15.34
CA GLU A 152 -14.71 13.23 -16.32
C GLU A 152 -15.23 12.46 -17.56
N LYS A 153 -14.60 11.35 -17.92
CA LYS A 153 -14.83 10.67 -19.21
C LYS A 153 -16.30 10.30 -19.52
N ALA A 154 -17.11 10.09 -18.47
CA ALA A 154 -18.54 9.78 -18.64
C ALA A 154 -19.47 11.00 -18.52
N SER A 155 -19.05 12.02 -17.76
CA SER A 155 -19.90 13.18 -17.42
C SER A 155 -19.55 14.44 -18.19
N ASN A 156 -18.28 14.63 -18.55
CA ASN A 156 -17.80 15.80 -19.27
C ASN A 156 -16.69 15.43 -20.27
N PRO A 157 -17.04 14.93 -21.47
CA PRO A 157 -16.07 14.48 -22.48
C PRO A 157 -15.06 15.54 -22.91
N GLU A 158 -15.43 16.83 -22.91
CA GLU A 158 -14.52 17.92 -23.28
C GLU A 158 -13.41 18.09 -22.23
N ARG A 159 -13.74 18.09 -20.95
CA ARG A 159 -12.75 18.15 -19.87
C ARG A 159 -11.88 16.88 -19.85
N ALA A 160 -12.48 15.72 -20.06
CA ALA A 160 -11.73 14.48 -20.19
C ALA A 160 -10.73 14.55 -21.35
N LYS A 161 -11.17 15.06 -22.53
CA LYS A 161 -10.30 15.26 -23.68
C LYS A 161 -9.15 16.21 -23.37
N ARG A 162 -9.39 17.33 -22.69
CA ARG A 162 -8.33 18.26 -22.28
C ARG A 162 -7.33 17.59 -21.33
N ALA A 163 -7.80 16.78 -20.37
CA ALA A 163 -6.93 16.08 -19.44
C ALA A 163 -6.01 15.08 -20.16
N ILE A 164 -6.58 14.24 -21.03
CA ILE A 164 -5.80 13.23 -21.76
C ILE A 164 -4.84 13.88 -22.76
N ASP A 165 -5.23 14.94 -23.47
CA ASP A 165 -4.39 15.66 -24.43
C ASP A 165 -3.23 16.38 -23.71
N THR A 166 -3.47 16.96 -22.53
CA THR A 166 -2.43 17.55 -21.68
C THR A 166 -1.43 16.49 -21.23
N CYS A 167 -1.93 15.33 -20.78
CA CYS A 167 -1.10 14.19 -20.37
C CYS A 167 -0.26 13.66 -21.55
N LYS A 168 -0.85 13.55 -22.75
CA LYS A 168 -0.16 13.13 -23.97
C LYS A 168 1.01 14.07 -24.31
N ARG A 169 0.76 15.39 -24.33
CA ARG A 169 1.81 16.39 -24.59
C ARG A 169 2.94 16.32 -23.56
N LEU A 170 2.62 16.10 -22.27
CA LEU A 170 3.62 15.94 -21.23
C LEU A 170 4.43 14.66 -21.40
N CYS A 171 3.79 13.55 -21.77
CA CYS A 171 4.48 12.29 -22.06
C CYS A 171 5.35 12.39 -23.34
N ASP A 172 4.87 13.07 -24.39
CA ASP A 172 5.63 13.34 -25.62
C ASP A 172 6.88 14.20 -25.33
N TYR A 173 6.75 15.18 -24.42
CA TYR A 173 7.91 15.92 -23.91
C TYR A 173 8.90 14.99 -23.21
N LEU A 174 8.45 14.10 -22.35
CA LEU A 174 9.31 13.13 -21.63
C LEU A 174 10.01 12.17 -22.61
N ILE A 175 9.30 11.67 -23.62
CA ILE A 175 9.90 10.85 -24.70
C ILE A 175 11.04 11.61 -25.39
N LYS A 176 10.83 12.88 -25.72
CA LYS A 176 11.84 13.72 -26.39
C LYS A 176 13.06 13.99 -25.51
N THR A 177 12.87 14.19 -24.19
CA THR A 177 13.94 14.70 -23.31
C THR A 177 14.63 13.61 -22.47
N ALA A 178 14.01 12.43 -22.32
CA ALA A 178 14.53 11.32 -21.53
C ALA A 178 14.37 9.95 -22.22
N GLY A 179 13.87 9.93 -23.45
CA GLY A 179 13.69 8.72 -24.28
C GLY A 179 14.94 8.32 -25.09
N PRO A 180 14.74 7.44 -26.08
CA PRO A 180 15.82 7.02 -26.99
C PRO A 180 16.43 8.22 -27.72
N GLY A 181 17.76 8.31 -27.68
CA GLY A 181 18.50 9.41 -28.32
C GLY A 181 18.52 10.74 -27.56
N ALA A 182 17.87 10.85 -26.42
CA ALA A 182 17.96 12.03 -25.55
C ALA A 182 19.38 12.17 -24.96
N LYS A 183 19.75 13.41 -24.58
CA LYS A 183 21.03 13.71 -23.91
C LYS A 183 21.25 12.84 -22.66
N TYR A 184 20.21 12.66 -21.89
CA TYR A 184 20.17 11.76 -20.75
C TYR A 184 18.98 10.80 -20.90
N THR A 185 19.23 9.50 -20.92
CA THR A 185 18.16 8.50 -20.88
C THR A 185 17.48 8.51 -19.51
N ILE A 186 16.26 8.02 -19.44
CA ILE A 186 15.43 8.13 -18.23
C ILE A 186 16.13 7.58 -16.98
N ALA A 187 16.89 6.50 -17.07
CA ALA A 187 17.66 5.95 -15.94
C ALA A 187 18.81 6.87 -15.48
N LYS A 188 19.26 7.79 -16.32
CA LYS A 188 20.32 8.77 -16.02
C LYS A 188 19.78 10.10 -15.53
N THR A 189 18.46 10.32 -15.60
CA THR A 189 17.81 11.49 -15.01
C THR A 189 17.54 11.24 -13.52
N GLY A 190 17.57 12.29 -12.70
CA GLY A 190 17.25 12.17 -11.28
C GLY A 190 18.33 11.47 -10.43
N ASN A 191 17.88 10.85 -9.33
CA ASN A 191 18.69 10.26 -8.28
C ASN A 191 18.53 8.72 -8.22
N TYR A 192 19.21 8.05 -7.28
CA TYR A 192 19.03 6.63 -6.92
C TYR A 192 19.06 5.67 -8.11
N SER A 193 20.09 5.81 -8.96
CA SER A 193 20.23 5.04 -10.20
C SER A 193 18.99 5.11 -11.10
N GLY A 194 18.32 6.24 -11.12
CA GLY A 194 17.14 6.49 -11.96
C GLY A 194 15.85 5.84 -11.51
N GLN A 195 15.78 5.24 -10.32
CA GLN A 195 14.54 4.64 -9.81
C GLN A 195 13.35 5.61 -9.80
N PRO A 196 13.47 6.85 -9.27
CA PRO A 196 12.37 7.81 -9.31
C PRO A 196 11.87 8.07 -10.73
N SER A 197 12.80 8.28 -11.65
CA SER A 197 12.48 8.61 -13.05
C SER A 197 11.89 7.42 -13.80
N CYS A 198 12.48 6.22 -13.67
CA CYS A 198 12.00 4.99 -14.31
C CYS A 198 10.61 4.58 -13.81
N SER A 199 10.20 5.00 -12.61
CA SER A 199 8.86 4.76 -12.09
C SER A 199 7.74 5.46 -12.89
N ASN A 200 8.09 6.34 -13.84
CA ASN A 200 7.16 6.86 -14.87
C ASN A 200 6.57 5.75 -15.74
N LEU A 201 7.10 4.52 -15.70
CA LEU A 201 6.50 3.39 -16.38
C LEU A 201 5.02 3.20 -16.02
N GLU A 202 4.66 3.42 -14.75
CA GLU A 202 3.27 3.31 -14.27
C GLU A 202 2.33 4.26 -15.04
N PRO A 203 2.48 5.60 -15.01
CA PRO A 203 1.57 6.47 -15.74
C PRO A 203 1.69 6.37 -17.26
N VAL A 204 2.85 5.96 -17.81
CA VAL A 204 3.00 5.71 -19.26
C VAL A 204 2.14 4.52 -19.67
N MET A 205 2.13 3.43 -18.91
CA MET A 205 1.24 2.29 -19.15
C MET A 205 -0.24 2.65 -18.98
N TRP A 206 -0.56 3.47 -17.97
CA TRP A 206 -1.93 3.97 -17.80
C TRP A 206 -2.38 4.84 -18.97
N LEU A 207 -1.50 5.67 -19.50
CA LEU A 207 -1.78 6.48 -20.69
C LEU A 207 -1.97 5.58 -21.92
N TYR A 208 -1.09 4.60 -22.14
CA TYR A 208 -1.24 3.60 -23.20
C TYR A 208 -2.59 2.87 -23.09
N ASN A 209 -2.97 2.41 -21.91
CA ASN A 209 -4.22 1.68 -21.70
C ASN A 209 -5.46 2.50 -22.04
N ARG A 210 -5.41 3.83 -21.91
CA ARG A 210 -6.53 4.74 -22.25
C ARG A 210 -6.53 5.21 -23.69
N THR A 211 -5.35 5.31 -24.32
CA THR A 211 -5.21 5.86 -25.68
C THR A 211 -4.97 4.80 -26.74
N LYS A 212 -4.35 3.68 -26.38
CA LYS A 212 -3.83 2.62 -27.27
C LYS A 212 -2.84 3.12 -28.32
N GLU A 213 -2.24 4.30 -28.10
CA GLU A 213 -1.21 4.83 -29.00
C GLU A 213 0.12 4.10 -28.82
N GLN A 214 0.59 3.46 -29.90
CA GLN A 214 1.78 2.58 -29.89
C GLN A 214 3.03 3.25 -29.34
N LYS A 215 3.24 4.56 -29.61
CA LYS A 215 4.42 5.30 -29.13
C LYS A 215 4.61 5.24 -27.61
N TYR A 216 3.51 5.15 -26.82
CA TYR A 216 3.59 5.03 -25.36
C TYR A 216 4.00 3.62 -24.92
N LEU A 217 3.57 2.59 -25.65
CA LEU A 217 4.06 1.22 -25.40
C LEU A 217 5.53 1.07 -25.80
N ASP A 218 5.95 1.71 -26.89
CA ASP A 218 7.36 1.71 -27.31
C ASP A 218 8.24 2.44 -26.29
N PHE A 219 7.76 3.57 -25.75
CA PHE A 219 8.46 4.26 -24.67
C PHE A 219 8.48 3.44 -23.37
N ALA A 220 7.37 2.78 -23.01
CA ALA A 220 7.34 1.84 -21.89
C ALA A 220 8.37 0.72 -22.05
N LYS A 221 8.47 0.11 -23.24
CA LYS A 221 9.50 -0.88 -23.56
C LYS A 221 10.91 -0.33 -23.36
N PHE A 222 11.16 0.91 -23.77
CA PHE A 222 12.44 1.58 -23.54
C PHE A 222 12.72 1.78 -22.05
N ILE A 223 11.74 2.26 -21.26
CA ILE A 223 11.88 2.40 -19.79
C ILE A 223 12.21 1.04 -19.15
N VAL A 224 11.54 -0.04 -19.56
CA VAL A 224 11.82 -1.40 -19.08
C VAL A 224 13.27 -1.79 -19.36
N SER A 225 13.80 -1.58 -20.58
CA SER A 225 15.21 -1.87 -20.88
C SER A 225 16.16 -1.07 -19.98
N GLN A 226 15.87 0.19 -19.72
CA GLN A 226 16.67 1.04 -18.83
C GLN A 226 16.65 0.56 -17.35
N MET A 227 15.55 -0.06 -16.91
CA MET A 227 15.43 -0.62 -15.54
C MET A 227 16.10 -1.99 -15.41
N THR A 228 16.22 -2.76 -16.49
CA THR A 228 16.59 -4.17 -16.43
C THR A 228 17.97 -4.45 -17.03
N GLU A 229 18.39 -3.71 -18.04
CA GLU A 229 19.59 -3.98 -18.84
C GLU A 229 20.70 -2.94 -18.63
N ASP A 230 20.37 -1.68 -18.28
CA ASP A 230 21.39 -0.63 -18.06
C ASP A 230 22.13 -0.84 -16.74
N GLU A 231 23.46 -1.04 -16.81
CA GLU A 231 24.31 -1.22 -15.63
C GLU A 231 24.27 -0.03 -14.67
N ASN A 232 24.00 1.17 -15.14
CA ASN A 232 23.86 2.39 -14.33
C ASN A 232 22.43 2.59 -13.85
N GLY A 233 21.48 1.82 -14.36
CA GLY A 233 20.06 1.87 -14.01
C GLY A 233 19.71 1.11 -12.73
N PRO A 234 18.42 0.96 -12.45
CA PRO A 234 17.90 0.25 -11.27
C PRO A 234 18.26 -1.24 -11.18
N ARG A 235 18.48 -1.93 -12.30
CA ARG A 235 18.83 -3.36 -12.40
C ARG A 235 17.83 -4.28 -11.69
N LEU A 236 16.55 -3.99 -11.80
CA LEU A 236 15.51 -4.67 -11.01
C LEU A 236 15.32 -6.14 -11.38
N LEU A 237 15.46 -6.49 -12.67
CA LEU A 237 15.33 -7.86 -13.15
C LEU A 237 16.59 -8.68 -12.79
N ASP A 238 17.76 -8.22 -13.22
CA ASP A 238 19.03 -8.90 -13.05
C ASP A 238 19.34 -9.20 -11.56
N LEU A 239 19.19 -8.21 -10.68
CA LEU A 239 19.44 -8.39 -9.25
C LEU A 239 18.44 -9.33 -8.59
N ALA A 240 17.16 -9.30 -9.01
CA ALA A 240 16.16 -10.24 -8.54
C ALA A 240 16.45 -11.68 -9.01
N GLN A 241 16.79 -11.88 -10.27
CA GLN A 241 17.15 -13.18 -10.84
C GLN A 241 18.40 -13.79 -10.18
N LYS A 242 19.35 -12.96 -9.76
CA LYS A 242 20.54 -13.37 -9.00
C LYS A 242 20.26 -13.63 -7.52
N GLY A 243 19.04 -13.42 -7.05
CA GLY A 243 18.68 -13.60 -5.64
C GLY A 243 19.32 -12.58 -4.70
N VAL A 244 19.69 -11.38 -5.20
CA VAL A 244 20.28 -10.32 -4.36
C VAL A 244 19.20 -9.69 -3.47
N PRO A 245 19.30 -9.79 -2.14
CA PRO A 245 18.34 -9.17 -1.23
C PRO A 245 18.14 -7.67 -1.50
N VAL A 246 16.94 -7.16 -1.22
CA VAL A 246 16.65 -5.75 -1.51
C VAL A 246 17.52 -4.78 -0.70
N ALA A 247 17.86 -5.14 0.54
CA ALA A 247 18.79 -4.38 1.38
C ALA A 247 20.21 -4.32 0.78
N ASP A 248 20.69 -5.42 0.21
CA ASP A 248 22.03 -5.52 -0.37
C ASP A 248 22.18 -4.76 -1.69
N ARG A 249 21.06 -4.30 -2.28
CA ARG A 249 21.05 -3.36 -3.40
C ARG A 249 21.32 -1.92 -2.97
N SER A 250 21.29 -1.68 -1.65
CA SER A 250 21.60 -0.39 -1.04
C SER A 250 23.07 -0.33 -0.65
N VAL A 251 23.76 0.72 -1.10
CA VAL A 251 24.99 1.13 -0.45
C VAL A 251 24.57 2.00 0.73
N LEU A 252 24.38 1.40 1.90
CA LEU A 252 24.05 2.17 3.11
C LEU A 252 25.20 3.13 3.38
N PRO A 253 24.91 4.43 3.56
CA PRO A 253 25.91 5.36 4.03
C PRO A 253 26.41 4.89 5.41
N LYS A 254 27.70 5.04 5.67
CA LYS A 254 28.25 4.86 7.02
C LYS A 254 27.40 5.67 7.99
N ARG A 255 27.15 5.13 9.18
CA ARG A 255 26.22 5.62 10.22
C ARG A 255 26.13 7.15 10.43
N ASN A 256 27.11 7.93 9.94
CA ASN A 256 27.23 9.37 10.12
C ASN A 256 27.04 10.21 8.84
N SER A 257 26.66 9.63 7.70
CA SER A 257 26.52 10.38 6.45
C SER A 257 25.26 9.95 5.67
N ILE A 258 24.10 10.22 6.24
CA ILE A 258 22.78 9.81 5.74
C ILE A 258 22.50 10.36 4.33
N TRP A 259 23.14 11.44 3.93
CA TRP A 259 22.89 12.16 2.69
C TRP A 259 24.03 12.12 1.66
N SER A 260 25.22 11.66 2.03
CA SER A 260 26.38 11.65 1.14
C SER A 260 26.61 10.28 0.49
N GLY A 261 26.58 10.18 -0.82
CA GLY A 261 26.87 8.97 -1.58
C GLY A 261 25.65 8.23 -2.15
N VAL A 262 24.47 8.81 -2.03
CA VAL A 262 23.19 8.14 -2.27
C VAL A 262 22.79 8.00 -3.74
N ARG A 263 23.43 8.71 -4.66
CA ARG A 263 23.02 8.75 -6.08
C ARG A 263 23.08 7.39 -6.80
N THR A 264 23.90 6.46 -6.30
CA THR A 264 24.07 5.10 -6.84
C THR A 264 23.30 4.04 -6.05
N ASN A 265 22.52 4.44 -5.02
CA ASN A 265 21.78 3.51 -4.18
C ASN A 265 20.56 2.97 -4.94
N ARG A 266 20.45 1.63 -5.03
CA ARG A 266 19.34 0.91 -5.67
C ARG A 266 18.31 0.36 -4.69
N GLY A 267 18.53 0.53 -3.39
CA GLY A 267 17.66 0.04 -2.30
C GLY A 267 16.71 1.09 -1.72
N LYS A 268 16.46 2.19 -2.42
CA LYS A 268 15.46 3.19 -2.02
C LYS A 268 14.06 2.58 -2.09
N ALA A 269 13.44 2.40 -0.94
CA ALA A 269 12.28 1.53 -0.77
C ALA A 269 11.06 1.98 -1.58
N TYR A 270 10.69 3.26 -1.47
CA TYR A 270 9.53 3.83 -2.14
C TYR A 270 9.66 3.72 -3.66
N GLU A 271 10.76 4.20 -4.21
CA GLU A 271 10.99 4.27 -5.66
C GLU A 271 11.18 2.89 -6.27
N MET A 272 11.87 1.98 -5.58
CA MET A 272 12.00 0.60 -6.02
C MET A 272 10.64 -0.07 -6.18
N MET A 273 9.77 0.00 -5.16
CA MET A 273 8.43 -0.58 -5.21
C MET A 273 7.57 0.09 -6.29
N SER A 274 7.71 1.42 -6.49
CA SER A 274 7.03 2.13 -7.58
C SER A 274 7.46 1.65 -8.97
N CYS A 275 8.73 1.29 -9.14
CA CYS A 275 9.22 0.67 -10.38
C CYS A 275 8.59 -0.71 -10.59
N TYR A 276 8.51 -1.55 -9.55
CA TYR A 276 7.86 -2.87 -9.65
C TYR A 276 6.37 -2.75 -9.99
N GLN A 277 5.66 -1.75 -9.46
CA GLN A 277 4.27 -1.48 -9.87
C GLN A 277 4.19 -1.20 -11.39
N GLY A 278 5.08 -0.38 -11.93
CA GLY A 278 5.14 -0.13 -13.37
C GLY A 278 5.49 -1.38 -14.20
N LEU A 279 6.40 -2.23 -13.71
CA LEU A 279 6.74 -3.51 -14.38
C LEU A 279 5.54 -4.46 -14.41
N ILE A 280 4.73 -4.49 -13.37
CA ILE A 280 3.49 -5.28 -13.32
C ILE A 280 2.47 -4.73 -14.33
N GLU A 281 2.27 -3.40 -14.42
CA GLU A 281 1.41 -2.78 -15.44
C GLU A 281 1.88 -3.14 -16.87
N TYR A 282 3.18 -3.18 -17.09
CA TYR A 282 3.76 -3.59 -18.38
C TYR A 282 3.54 -5.09 -18.66
N TYR A 283 3.68 -5.95 -17.64
CA TYR A 283 3.35 -7.37 -17.72
C TYR A 283 1.90 -7.61 -18.13
N GLU A 284 0.94 -6.88 -17.55
CA GLU A 284 -0.50 -7.02 -17.86
C GLU A 284 -0.82 -6.81 -19.36
N VAL A 285 0.02 -6.06 -20.07
CA VAL A 285 -0.15 -5.80 -21.50
C VAL A 285 0.68 -6.73 -22.37
N THR A 286 1.89 -7.09 -21.93
CA THR A 286 2.89 -7.76 -22.78
C THR A 286 3.10 -9.24 -22.47
N GLY A 287 2.67 -9.71 -21.29
CA GLY A 287 2.91 -11.07 -20.83
C GLY A 287 4.37 -11.39 -20.46
N ARG A 288 5.25 -10.39 -20.28
CA ARG A 288 6.65 -10.55 -19.88
C ARG A 288 6.74 -11.10 -18.45
N LYS A 289 6.56 -12.44 -18.34
CA LYS A 289 6.48 -13.16 -17.05
C LYS A 289 7.72 -12.98 -16.17
N ASP A 290 8.90 -12.87 -16.75
CA ASP A 290 10.16 -12.62 -16.04
C ASP A 290 10.13 -11.34 -15.20
N LEU A 291 9.39 -10.31 -15.63
CA LEU A 291 9.21 -9.06 -14.89
C LEU A 291 8.26 -9.24 -13.68
N LEU A 292 7.18 -10.01 -13.87
CA LEU A 292 6.31 -10.38 -12.76
C LEU A 292 7.06 -11.24 -11.73
N ASP A 293 7.81 -12.24 -12.19
CA ASP A 293 8.59 -13.12 -11.31
C ASP A 293 9.63 -12.32 -10.49
N ALA A 294 10.27 -11.33 -11.09
CA ALA A 294 11.19 -10.43 -10.37
C ALA A 294 10.48 -9.56 -9.32
N ALA A 295 9.28 -9.06 -9.63
CA ALA A 295 8.48 -8.30 -8.67
C ALA A 295 8.01 -9.18 -7.52
N VAL A 296 7.51 -10.39 -7.79
CA VAL A 296 7.07 -11.36 -6.78
C VAL A 296 8.23 -11.78 -5.89
N TRP A 297 9.39 -12.10 -6.49
CA TRP A 297 10.58 -12.48 -5.72
C TRP A 297 11.02 -11.35 -4.79
N SER A 298 11.11 -10.14 -5.31
CA SER A 298 11.53 -8.98 -4.50
C SER A 298 10.53 -8.67 -3.39
N ALA A 299 9.22 -8.77 -3.65
CA ALA A 299 8.20 -8.57 -2.65
C ALA A 299 8.24 -9.66 -1.55
N LYS A 300 8.50 -10.93 -1.89
CA LYS A 300 8.72 -12.00 -0.91
C LYS A 300 9.97 -11.77 -0.07
N ASN A 301 11.06 -11.28 -0.67
CA ASN A 301 12.26 -10.89 0.06
C ASN A 301 11.99 -9.71 1.01
N ILE A 302 11.21 -8.70 0.57
CA ILE A 302 10.76 -7.60 1.44
C ILE A 302 9.97 -8.14 2.64
N ILE A 303 9.05 -9.09 2.46
CA ILE A 303 8.31 -9.71 3.58
C ILE A 303 9.28 -10.36 4.58
N GLN A 304 10.25 -11.11 4.07
CA GLN A 304 11.16 -11.91 4.89
C GLN A 304 12.18 -11.06 5.64
N GLU A 305 12.75 -10.05 4.99
CA GLU A 305 13.95 -9.35 5.47
C GLU A 305 13.65 -7.94 6.01
N GLU A 306 12.55 -7.31 5.60
CA GLU A 306 12.33 -5.89 5.84
C GLU A 306 11.07 -5.58 6.65
N ILE A 307 9.99 -6.34 6.43
CA ILE A 307 8.70 -6.02 7.03
C ILE A 307 8.66 -6.43 8.50
N ASN A 308 8.45 -5.45 9.37
CA ASN A 308 8.31 -5.64 10.80
C ASN A 308 6.88 -6.06 11.22
N LEU A 309 6.63 -6.19 12.51
CA LEU A 309 5.34 -6.60 13.05
C LEU A 309 4.20 -5.63 12.75
N ALA A 310 4.49 -4.34 12.54
CA ALA A 310 3.47 -3.37 12.13
C ALA A 310 3.15 -3.42 10.63
N GLY A 311 3.83 -4.25 9.85
CA GLY A 311 3.55 -4.41 8.42
C GLY A 311 4.22 -3.37 7.52
N SER A 312 5.22 -2.66 8.01
CA SER A 312 6.03 -1.73 7.22
C SER A 312 7.52 -1.94 7.51
N GLY A 313 8.39 -1.19 6.84
CA GLY A 313 9.84 -1.35 6.95
C GLY A 313 10.57 -0.10 6.52
N ALA A 314 11.83 -0.28 6.17
CA ALA A 314 12.78 0.77 5.80
C ALA A 314 13.17 1.71 6.95
N SER A 315 14.37 2.24 6.87
CA SER A 315 14.86 3.33 7.72
C SER A 315 15.43 4.42 6.82
N TYR A 316 15.07 5.68 7.08
CA TYR A 316 15.38 6.79 6.17
C TYR A 316 15.05 6.46 4.71
N GLU A 317 13.93 5.74 4.50
CA GLU A 317 13.40 5.30 3.19
C GLU A 317 14.28 4.25 2.47
N HIS A 318 15.24 3.61 3.15
CA HIS A 318 16.11 2.58 2.59
C HIS A 318 15.89 1.23 3.25
N TRP A 319 15.94 0.15 2.44
CA TRP A 319 15.96 -1.20 2.94
C TRP A 319 17.27 -1.47 3.71
N TYR A 320 17.21 -2.17 4.85
CA TYR A 320 18.35 -2.33 5.75
C TYR A 320 18.33 -3.63 6.58
N HIS A 321 17.62 -4.67 6.11
CA HIS A 321 17.31 -5.89 6.87
C HIS A 321 16.50 -5.61 8.14
N GLY A 322 15.52 -4.71 8.02
CA GLY A 322 14.81 -4.12 9.15
C GLY A 322 14.01 -5.10 10.00
N ALA A 323 13.61 -6.26 9.45
CA ALA A 323 12.92 -7.30 10.21
C ALA A 323 13.75 -7.84 11.39
N LYS A 324 15.08 -7.88 11.27
CA LYS A 324 16.00 -8.31 12.35
C LYS A 324 16.21 -7.23 13.40
N HIS A 325 16.08 -5.97 13.01
CA HIS A 325 16.43 -4.81 13.83
C HIS A 325 15.22 -4.10 14.44
N GLN A 326 14.00 -4.67 14.24
CA GLN A 326 12.76 -4.00 14.63
C GLN A 326 12.56 -3.80 16.14
N HIS A 327 13.31 -4.52 16.99
CA HIS A 327 13.33 -4.34 18.44
C HIS A 327 14.26 -3.21 18.92
N GLU A 328 15.10 -2.70 18.02
CA GLU A 328 16.01 -1.59 18.31
C GLU A 328 15.25 -0.25 18.20
N PRO A 329 15.55 0.73 19.07
CA PRO A 329 14.84 2.02 19.06
C PRO A 329 15.31 2.93 17.90
N PHE A 330 14.83 2.67 16.70
CA PHE A 330 15.05 3.52 15.53
C PHE A 330 13.91 4.53 15.34
N MET A 331 14.23 5.82 15.37
CA MET A 331 13.24 6.91 15.26
C MET A 331 12.71 7.11 13.84
N HIS A 332 13.51 6.82 12.80
CA HIS A 332 13.19 7.12 11.40
C HIS A 332 12.85 5.85 10.63
N THR A 333 11.89 5.09 11.15
CA THR A 333 11.42 3.85 10.53
C THR A 333 9.98 3.98 10.06
N GLN A 334 9.61 3.14 9.08
CA GLN A 334 8.24 3.04 8.59
C GLN A 334 7.73 4.37 8.05
N GLU A 335 8.45 4.96 7.10
CA GLU A 335 7.94 6.15 6.40
C GLU A 335 6.58 5.87 5.78
N THR A 336 5.63 6.81 5.95
CA THR A 336 4.26 6.62 5.48
C THR A 336 4.18 6.42 3.96
N CYS A 337 5.06 7.08 3.18
CA CYS A 337 5.12 6.84 1.73
C CYS A 337 5.55 5.40 1.40
N VAL A 338 6.52 4.85 2.12
CA VAL A 338 6.94 3.43 1.98
C VAL A 338 5.78 2.50 2.35
N THR A 339 5.13 2.76 3.49
CA THR A 339 3.97 1.99 3.98
C THR A 339 2.86 1.89 2.92
N ILE A 340 2.45 3.02 2.34
CA ILE A 340 1.38 3.07 1.33
C ILE A 340 1.81 2.42 0.02
N THR A 341 3.07 2.60 -0.38
CA THR A 341 3.58 2.00 -1.62
C THR A 341 3.69 0.48 -1.49
N TRP A 342 4.01 -0.02 -0.29
CA TRP A 342 3.96 -1.44 0.03
C TRP A 342 2.52 -1.98 -0.06
N MET A 343 1.54 -1.29 0.53
CA MET A 343 0.12 -1.67 0.39
C MET A 343 -0.30 -1.76 -1.09
N ARG A 344 0.06 -0.77 -1.90
CA ARG A 344 -0.26 -0.75 -3.34
C ARG A 344 0.43 -1.87 -4.12
N LEU A 345 1.67 -2.22 -3.76
CA LEU A 345 2.35 -3.37 -4.37
C LEU A 345 1.65 -4.69 -4.00
N CYS A 346 1.24 -4.85 -2.73
CA CYS A 346 0.46 -6.01 -2.29
C CYS A 346 -0.90 -6.10 -3.01
N GLU A 347 -1.62 -4.96 -3.16
CA GLU A 347 -2.87 -4.86 -3.93
C GLU A 347 -2.69 -5.39 -5.36
N LYS A 348 -1.69 -4.90 -6.07
CA LYS A 348 -1.36 -5.33 -7.43
C LYS A 348 -1.00 -6.82 -7.52
N LEU A 349 -0.15 -7.29 -6.62
CA LEU A 349 0.26 -8.70 -6.59
C LEU A 349 -0.91 -9.62 -6.23
N LEU A 350 -1.81 -9.20 -5.34
CA LEU A 350 -3.04 -9.93 -5.02
C LEU A 350 -3.93 -10.08 -6.26
N SER A 351 -4.16 -9.00 -6.99
CA SER A 351 -5.03 -9.02 -8.17
C SER A 351 -4.48 -9.91 -9.28
N ILE A 352 -3.16 -9.96 -9.47
CA ILE A 352 -2.51 -10.72 -10.53
C ILE A 352 -2.29 -12.18 -10.18
N THR A 353 -1.79 -12.45 -8.96
CA THR A 353 -1.41 -13.82 -8.57
C THR A 353 -2.54 -14.57 -7.87
N GLY A 354 -3.47 -13.85 -7.23
CA GLY A 354 -4.50 -14.44 -6.38
C GLY A 354 -3.98 -15.03 -5.07
N ASP A 355 -2.68 -14.91 -4.76
CA ASP A 355 -2.07 -15.46 -3.55
C ASP A 355 -2.45 -14.62 -2.33
N SER A 356 -3.10 -15.26 -1.34
CA SER A 356 -3.60 -14.61 -0.14
C SER A 356 -2.53 -13.99 0.74
N VAL A 357 -1.26 -14.38 0.58
CA VAL A 357 -0.15 -13.78 1.33
C VAL A 357 -0.09 -12.26 1.15
N TRP A 358 -0.44 -11.76 -0.03
CA TRP A 358 -0.48 -10.33 -0.31
C TRP A 358 -1.61 -9.62 0.43
N ALA A 359 -2.76 -10.28 0.56
CA ALA A 359 -3.87 -9.77 1.36
C ALA A 359 -3.52 -9.76 2.87
N ASP A 360 -2.82 -10.78 3.36
CA ASP A 360 -2.35 -10.83 4.76
C ASP A 360 -1.35 -9.71 5.06
N GLN A 361 -0.40 -9.44 4.14
CA GLN A 361 0.54 -8.33 4.29
C GLN A 361 -0.17 -6.97 4.23
N PHE A 362 -1.07 -6.80 3.29
CA PHE A 362 -1.86 -5.57 3.18
C PHE A 362 -2.68 -5.33 4.45
N GLU A 363 -3.41 -6.33 4.95
CA GLU A 363 -4.23 -6.24 6.16
C GLU A 363 -3.39 -5.88 7.39
N LYS A 364 -2.27 -6.58 7.58
CA LYS A 364 -1.31 -6.28 8.65
C LYS A 364 -0.84 -4.82 8.59
N THR A 365 -0.47 -4.36 7.40
CA THR A 365 -0.03 -2.97 7.17
C THR A 365 -1.16 -1.98 7.45
N PHE A 366 -2.36 -2.25 6.95
CA PHE A 366 -3.50 -1.35 7.09
C PHE A 366 -3.87 -1.12 8.56
N TYR A 367 -4.11 -2.19 9.33
CA TYR A 367 -4.54 -2.08 10.71
C TYR A 367 -3.44 -1.56 11.66
N ASN A 368 -2.18 -1.66 11.29
CA ASN A 368 -1.07 -1.22 12.13
C ASN A 368 -0.37 0.02 11.56
N ALA A 369 0.66 -0.13 10.70
CA ALA A 369 1.50 0.99 10.28
C ALA A 369 0.73 2.10 9.56
N TYR A 370 -0.25 1.78 8.71
CA TYR A 370 -1.02 2.78 7.99
C TYR A 370 -1.94 3.59 8.90
N LEU A 371 -2.79 2.92 9.69
CA LEU A 371 -3.67 3.62 10.62
C LEU A 371 -2.87 4.35 11.72
N ALA A 372 -1.68 3.86 12.07
CA ALA A 372 -0.76 4.50 13.00
C ALA A 372 -0.16 5.80 12.45
N SER A 373 0.00 5.91 11.13
CA SER A 373 0.55 7.11 10.50
C SER A 373 -0.42 8.29 10.51
N MET A 374 -1.69 8.04 10.76
CA MET A 374 -2.74 9.05 10.71
C MET A 374 -2.97 9.66 12.10
N HIS A 375 -3.02 10.98 12.19
CA HIS A 375 -3.52 11.65 13.40
C HIS A 375 -4.98 11.25 13.66
N ARG A 376 -5.37 11.11 14.92
CA ARG A 376 -6.70 10.61 15.31
C ARG A 376 -7.89 11.32 14.68
N ASP A 377 -7.76 12.61 14.36
CA ASP A 377 -8.79 13.42 13.69
C ASP A 377 -8.69 13.38 12.14
N GLY A 378 -7.79 12.59 11.58
CA GLY A 378 -7.58 12.46 10.14
C GLY A 378 -6.92 13.66 9.47
N LYS A 379 -6.43 14.65 10.24
CA LYS A 379 -5.95 15.93 9.71
C LYS A 379 -4.56 15.85 9.05
N LEU A 380 -3.69 15.01 9.60
CA LEU A 380 -2.29 14.91 9.21
C LEU A 380 -1.84 13.44 9.16
N PHE A 381 -0.76 13.18 8.43
CA PHE A 381 -0.05 11.91 8.40
C PHE A 381 1.40 12.11 8.85
N ALA A 382 1.87 11.26 9.74
CA ALA A 382 3.24 11.24 10.21
C ALA A 382 4.22 10.91 9.08
N VAL A 383 5.41 11.49 9.08
CA VAL A 383 6.48 11.04 8.17
C VAL A 383 6.93 9.64 8.57
N TYR A 384 7.20 9.42 9.87
CA TYR A 384 7.66 8.14 10.40
C TYR A 384 6.74 7.64 11.52
N THR A 385 6.62 6.30 11.64
CA THR A 385 5.84 5.64 12.69
C THR A 385 6.68 4.58 13.39
N PRO A 386 7.65 4.97 14.24
CA PRO A 386 8.50 4.02 14.95
C PRO A 386 7.69 3.07 15.83
N LEU A 387 8.26 1.92 16.20
CA LEU A 387 7.60 0.93 17.07
C LEU A 387 7.59 1.36 18.54
N ASP A 388 8.52 2.23 18.94
CA ASP A 388 8.62 2.78 20.29
C ASP A 388 8.81 4.30 20.21
N GLY A 389 8.33 5.03 21.19
CA GLY A 389 8.55 6.48 21.33
C GLY A 389 7.27 7.31 21.32
N THR A 390 7.30 8.42 20.61
CA THR A 390 6.18 9.34 20.41
C THR A 390 5.90 9.52 18.92
N ARG A 391 4.74 10.05 18.57
CA ARG A 391 4.38 10.36 17.18
C ARG A 391 4.28 11.85 16.94
N SER A 392 4.61 12.26 15.73
CA SER A 392 4.49 13.65 15.27
C SER A 392 4.30 13.67 13.75
N GLU A 393 3.91 14.82 13.20
CA GLU A 393 3.80 15.03 11.76
C GLU A 393 5.14 14.80 11.03
N GLY A 394 6.25 15.23 11.65
CA GLY A 394 7.57 15.28 11.01
C GLY A 394 7.83 16.65 10.34
N GLN A 395 8.82 16.68 9.45
CA GLN A 395 9.27 17.92 8.81
C GLN A 395 8.37 18.31 7.62
N ILE A 396 8.20 19.61 7.44
CA ILE A 396 7.65 20.20 6.20
C ILE A 396 8.70 20.10 5.09
N HIS A 397 8.27 19.72 3.90
CA HIS A 397 9.16 19.51 2.75
C HIS A 397 9.08 20.63 1.73
N CYS A 398 10.19 20.87 1.03
CA CYS A 398 10.26 21.72 -0.17
C CYS A 398 9.74 23.15 0.04
N ARG A 399 9.80 23.69 1.26
CA ARG A 399 9.24 25.03 1.61
C ARG A 399 7.73 25.15 1.34
N MET A 400 7.02 24.00 1.25
CA MET A 400 5.57 23.94 1.14
C MET A 400 4.97 23.65 2.53
N HIS A 401 3.74 24.09 2.78
CA HIS A 401 3.07 23.84 4.08
C HIS A 401 2.55 22.40 4.18
N THR A 402 3.32 21.43 3.65
CA THR A 402 3.01 19.99 3.64
C THR A 402 4.30 19.19 3.49
N ASN A 403 4.18 17.87 3.53
CA ASN A 403 5.25 16.93 3.21
C ASN A 403 4.73 15.79 2.31
N CYS A 404 5.66 14.98 1.78
CA CYS A 404 5.31 13.89 0.87
C CYS A 404 4.32 12.89 1.49
N CYS A 405 4.43 12.62 2.79
CA CYS A 405 3.59 11.68 3.52
C CYS A 405 2.17 12.21 3.73
N ASN A 406 2.00 13.49 4.04
CA ASN A 406 0.70 14.14 4.07
C ASN A 406 0.00 14.07 2.70
N ALA A 407 0.72 14.35 1.61
CA ALA A 407 0.15 14.28 0.27
C ALA A 407 -0.18 12.84 -0.15
N ASN A 408 0.57 11.83 0.33
CA ASN A 408 0.41 10.43 -0.04
C ASN A 408 -0.59 9.68 0.87
N GLY A 409 -0.74 10.11 2.13
CA GLY A 409 -1.51 9.41 3.17
C GLY A 409 -2.90 8.92 2.75
N PRO A 410 -3.75 9.76 2.15
CA PRO A 410 -5.10 9.37 1.77
C PRO A 410 -5.19 8.18 0.81
N ARG A 411 -4.16 7.92 -0.02
CA ARG A 411 -4.15 6.84 -1.02
C ARG A 411 -4.28 5.43 -0.41
N GLY A 412 -3.89 5.25 0.86
CA GLY A 412 -4.02 3.97 1.54
C GLY A 412 -5.48 3.53 1.71
N PHE A 413 -6.40 4.47 1.96
CA PHE A 413 -7.84 4.15 1.99
C PHE A 413 -8.36 3.75 0.62
N LEU A 414 -7.87 4.38 -0.45
CA LEU A 414 -8.29 4.04 -1.82
C LEU A 414 -7.97 2.58 -2.15
N SER A 415 -6.73 2.16 -1.91
CA SER A 415 -6.30 0.76 -2.10
C SER A 415 -7.13 -0.21 -1.25
N PHE A 416 -7.42 0.14 0.02
CA PHE A 416 -8.23 -0.68 0.90
C PHE A 416 -9.66 -0.86 0.36
N ILE A 417 -10.34 0.22 -0.01
CA ILE A 417 -11.72 0.20 -0.48
C ILE A 417 -11.86 -0.62 -1.78
N ARG A 418 -10.94 -0.42 -2.73
CA ARG A 418 -10.98 -1.12 -4.02
C ARG A 418 -10.76 -2.62 -3.90
N SER A 419 -10.00 -3.05 -2.90
CA SER A 419 -9.61 -4.45 -2.73
C SER A 419 -10.47 -5.24 -1.73
N ILE A 420 -11.50 -4.63 -1.11
CA ILE A 420 -12.42 -5.35 -0.20
C ILE A 420 -12.99 -6.57 -0.91
N LEU A 421 -13.48 -6.39 -2.15
CA LEU A 421 -13.92 -7.46 -3.04
C LEU A 421 -13.08 -7.44 -4.31
N GLN A 422 -12.80 -8.62 -4.83
CA GLN A 422 -12.25 -8.82 -6.18
C GLN A 422 -13.08 -9.87 -6.91
N SER A 423 -13.06 -9.90 -8.23
CA SER A 423 -13.77 -10.90 -9.04
C SER A 423 -12.94 -11.39 -10.20
N LYS A 424 -13.15 -12.68 -10.57
CA LYS A 424 -12.53 -13.32 -11.73
C LYS A 424 -13.47 -14.41 -12.25
N GLY A 425 -13.76 -14.40 -13.53
CA GLY A 425 -14.67 -15.40 -14.11
C GLY A 425 -16.06 -15.37 -13.48
N ASP A 426 -16.45 -16.46 -12.83
CA ASP A 426 -17.70 -16.64 -12.07
C ASP A 426 -17.48 -16.56 -10.54
N GLU A 427 -16.35 -16.04 -10.09
CA GLU A 427 -15.96 -16.04 -8.68
C GLU A 427 -15.80 -14.63 -8.12
N VAL A 428 -16.28 -14.42 -6.89
CA VAL A 428 -16.11 -13.22 -6.08
C VAL A 428 -15.26 -13.55 -4.87
N PHE A 429 -14.20 -12.77 -4.63
CA PHE A 429 -13.28 -12.92 -3.51
C PHE A 429 -13.51 -11.81 -2.50
N LEU A 430 -13.82 -12.17 -1.25
CA LEU A 430 -13.84 -11.24 -0.12
C LEU A 430 -12.48 -11.28 0.58
N ASN A 431 -11.73 -10.19 0.45
CA ASN A 431 -10.35 -10.09 0.93
C ASN A 431 -10.23 -9.44 2.31
N TYR A 432 -11.04 -8.40 2.60
CA TYR A 432 -10.93 -7.63 3.84
C TYR A 432 -12.28 -7.52 4.56
N PHE A 433 -12.23 -7.61 5.88
CA PHE A 433 -13.40 -7.64 6.74
C PHE A 433 -13.60 -6.26 7.38
N VAL A 434 -14.59 -5.52 6.90
CA VAL A 434 -14.95 -4.19 7.39
C VAL A 434 -16.44 -3.98 7.19
N SER A 435 -17.12 -3.41 8.17
CA SER A 435 -18.54 -3.06 8.00
C SER A 435 -18.68 -2.13 6.80
N SER A 436 -19.45 -2.57 5.80
CA SER A 436 -19.53 -1.90 4.49
C SER A 436 -20.72 -2.37 3.68
N ARG A 437 -21.07 -1.58 2.67
CA ARG A 437 -21.84 -2.04 1.50
C ARG A 437 -20.94 -1.93 0.29
N ALA A 438 -20.86 -3.01 -0.47
CA ALA A 438 -20.01 -3.06 -1.65
C ALA A 438 -20.70 -3.87 -2.77
N SER A 439 -20.45 -3.49 -4.01
CA SER A 439 -20.88 -4.25 -5.18
C SER A 439 -19.73 -4.46 -6.16
N ILE A 440 -19.74 -5.60 -6.83
CA ILE A 440 -18.73 -5.94 -7.83
C ILE A 440 -19.36 -6.64 -9.03
N LYS A 441 -18.83 -6.36 -10.22
CA LYS A 441 -19.25 -7.04 -11.44
C LYS A 441 -18.66 -8.45 -11.48
N ILE A 442 -19.49 -9.45 -11.72
CA ILE A 442 -19.06 -10.82 -12.00
C ILE A 442 -18.83 -10.94 -13.50
N PRO A 443 -17.60 -11.10 -13.98
CA PRO A 443 -17.26 -10.98 -15.40
C PRO A 443 -18.09 -11.89 -16.31
N VAL A 444 -18.19 -13.19 -16.00
CA VAL A 444 -18.93 -14.17 -16.83
C VAL A 444 -20.42 -13.91 -16.86
N LEU A 445 -21.01 -13.43 -15.76
CA LEU A 445 -22.43 -13.14 -15.70
C LEU A 445 -22.79 -11.77 -16.29
N GLY A 446 -21.82 -10.87 -16.44
CA GLY A 446 -22.06 -9.49 -16.86
C GLY A 446 -22.87 -8.64 -15.86
N LYS A 447 -23.22 -9.21 -14.70
CA LYS A 447 -24.07 -8.63 -13.65
C LYS A 447 -23.25 -8.20 -12.43
N LYS A 448 -23.78 -7.24 -11.65
CA LYS A 448 -23.20 -6.88 -10.35
C LYS A 448 -23.85 -7.71 -9.25
N ALA A 449 -23.02 -8.23 -8.34
CA ALA A 449 -23.45 -8.75 -7.04
C ALA A 449 -23.15 -7.70 -5.97
N ALA A 450 -24.11 -7.46 -5.09
CA ALA A 450 -23.98 -6.51 -3.98
C ALA A 450 -24.01 -7.25 -2.65
N PHE A 451 -23.22 -6.76 -1.71
CA PHE A 451 -23.03 -7.34 -0.38
C PHE A 451 -23.12 -6.26 0.69
N GLU A 452 -23.66 -6.63 1.83
CA GLU A 452 -23.62 -5.83 3.05
C GLU A 452 -22.90 -6.63 4.13
N MET A 453 -21.85 -6.07 4.71
CA MET A 453 -21.03 -6.73 5.71
C MET A 453 -21.16 -6.01 7.06
N HIS A 454 -21.40 -6.77 8.12
CA HIS A 454 -21.43 -6.29 9.49
C HIS A 454 -20.37 -7.03 10.30
N THR A 455 -19.45 -6.28 10.91
CA THR A 455 -18.37 -6.86 11.71
C THR A 455 -17.72 -5.84 12.63
N HIS A 456 -17.15 -6.35 13.71
CA HIS A 456 -16.21 -5.61 14.57
C HIS A 456 -14.77 -6.10 14.40
N TYR A 457 -14.48 -6.82 13.33
CA TYR A 457 -13.13 -7.29 13.01
C TYR A 457 -12.17 -6.09 12.83
N PRO A 458 -10.93 -6.16 13.32
CA PRO A 458 -10.25 -7.27 13.99
C PRO A 458 -10.39 -7.26 15.54
N LYS A 459 -11.29 -6.47 16.10
CA LYS A 459 -11.56 -6.46 17.56
C LYS A 459 -12.27 -7.75 18.00
N LEU A 460 -13.26 -8.19 17.23
CA LEU A 460 -13.98 -9.45 17.38
C LEU A 460 -13.85 -10.27 16.08
N GLY A 461 -14.02 -11.60 16.17
CA GLY A 461 -13.83 -12.50 15.04
C GLY A 461 -15.04 -12.66 14.13
N GLU A 462 -16.24 -12.24 14.57
CA GLU A 462 -17.46 -12.44 13.80
C GLU A 462 -17.56 -11.51 12.60
N VAL A 463 -17.91 -12.07 11.43
CA VAL A 463 -18.19 -11.38 10.18
C VAL A 463 -19.49 -11.92 9.59
N ASP A 464 -20.51 -11.07 9.48
CA ASP A 464 -21.81 -11.36 8.84
C ASP A 464 -21.84 -10.71 7.45
N VAL A 465 -21.94 -11.51 6.39
CA VAL A 465 -22.01 -11.06 4.99
C VAL A 465 -23.37 -11.42 4.43
N ARG A 466 -24.17 -10.41 4.06
CA ARG A 466 -25.50 -10.54 3.49
C ARG A 466 -25.50 -10.23 2.00
N PHE A 467 -26.11 -11.11 1.23
CA PHE A 467 -26.23 -10.96 -0.22
C PHE A 467 -27.39 -10.03 -0.57
N ARG A 468 -27.07 -8.87 -1.12
CA ARG A 468 -28.02 -7.82 -1.57
C ARG A 468 -28.22 -7.87 -3.08
N ILE A 469 -28.33 -9.08 -3.63
CA ILE A 469 -28.62 -9.33 -5.04
C ILE A 469 -30.12 -9.18 -5.30
N GLN A 470 -30.51 -8.87 -6.55
CA GLN A 470 -31.92 -8.64 -6.91
C GLN A 470 -32.64 -9.91 -7.34
N GLU A 471 -31.92 -10.89 -7.84
CA GLU A 471 -32.43 -12.18 -8.34
C GLU A 471 -31.46 -13.31 -8.00
N PRO A 472 -31.89 -14.58 -8.01
CA PRO A 472 -30.99 -15.70 -7.80
C PRO A 472 -29.84 -15.71 -8.81
N MET A 473 -28.62 -15.89 -8.32
CA MET A 473 -27.40 -15.90 -9.14
C MET A 473 -26.49 -17.05 -8.73
N LYS A 474 -26.06 -17.87 -9.71
CA LYS A 474 -25.08 -18.92 -9.47
C LYS A 474 -23.67 -18.38 -9.67
N PHE A 475 -22.86 -18.38 -8.59
CA PHE A 475 -21.45 -18.00 -8.63
C PHE A 475 -20.70 -18.57 -7.40
N LYS A 476 -19.36 -18.56 -7.47
CA LYS A 476 -18.47 -18.92 -6.37
C LYS A 476 -18.23 -17.70 -5.50
N PHE A 477 -18.44 -17.86 -4.20
CA PHE A 477 -18.10 -16.86 -3.20
C PHE A 477 -16.94 -17.39 -2.36
N SER A 478 -15.78 -16.75 -2.48
CA SER A 478 -14.53 -17.12 -1.82
C SER A 478 -14.19 -16.11 -0.74
N MET A 479 -14.18 -16.57 0.52
CA MET A 479 -13.83 -15.77 1.67
C MET A 479 -12.41 -16.05 2.10
N ARG A 480 -11.58 -15.00 2.25
CA ARG A 480 -10.21 -15.16 2.74
C ARG A 480 -10.19 -15.63 4.19
N ILE A 481 -9.30 -16.56 4.49
CA ILE A 481 -8.92 -16.95 5.83
C ILE A 481 -7.56 -16.30 6.11
N PRO A 482 -7.47 -15.33 7.04
CA PRO A 482 -6.19 -14.72 7.40
C PRO A 482 -5.22 -15.77 7.96
N ALA A 483 -3.93 -15.68 7.59
CA ALA A 483 -2.91 -16.62 8.06
C ALA A 483 -2.69 -16.61 9.59
N CYS A 484 -3.13 -15.55 10.27
CA CYS A 484 -3.09 -15.47 11.73
C CYS A 484 -4.24 -16.22 12.44
N VAL A 485 -5.26 -16.67 11.71
CA VAL A 485 -6.44 -17.37 12.23
C VAL A 485 -6.19 -18.87 12.31
N LYS A 486 -6.50 -19.49 13.44
CA LYS A 486 -6.36 -20.95 13.62
C LYS A 486 -7.68 -21.70 13.41
N VAL A 487 -8.79 -21.08 13.77
CA VAL A 487 -10.13 -21.65 13.70
C VAL A 487 -11.07 -20.67 13.03
N ALA A 488 -11.84 -21.16 12.08
CA ALA A 488 -12.94 -20.42 11.46
C ALA A 488 -14.18 -21.32 11.39
N LYS A 489 -15.30 -20.82 11.89
CA LYS A 489 -16.57 -21.52 11.87
C LYS A 489 -17.50 -20.83 10.90
N PHE A 490 -17.96 -21.55 9.88
CA PHE A 490 -18.82 -21.01 8.83
C PHE A 490 -20.27 -21.43 9.04
N LYS A 491 -21.20 -20.51 8.82
CA LYS A 491 -22.63 -20.77 8.68
C LYS A 491 -23.13 -20.14 7.40
N VAL A 492 -24.00 -20.85 6.69
CA VAL A 492 -24.76 -20.32 5.56
C VAL A 492 -26.24 -20.40 5.96
N ASN A 493 -26.92 -19.24 6.00
CA ASN A 493 -28.31 -19.13 6.46
C ASN A 493 -28.57 -19.79 7.83
N GLY A 494 -27.60 -19.70 8.74
CA GLY A 494 -27.67 -20.26 10.09
C GLY A 494 -27.19 -21.71 10.24
N GLU A 495 -27.03 -22.44 9.16
CA GLU A 495 -26.57 -23.83 9.17
C GLU A 495 -25.04 -23.91 9.05
N PHE A 496 -24.41 -24.75 9.87
CA PHE A 496 -22.97 -24.96 9.81
C PHE A 496 -22.57 -25.63 8.49
N VAL A 497 -21.53 -25.08 7.89
CA VAL A 497 -20.88 -25.64 6.69
C VAL A 497 -19.52 -26.19 7.09
N THR A 498 -19.31 -27.48 6.82
CA THR A 498 -17.99 -28.08 6.99
C THR A 498 -17.15 -27.78 5.76
N SER A 499 -16.14 -26.93 5.91
CA SER A 499 -15.14 -26.66 4.87
C SER A 499 -13.75 -26.86 5.46
N GLY A 500 -12.83 -27.40 4.66
CA GLY A 500 -11.42 -27.45 5.04
C GLY A 500 -10.88 -26.02 5.19
N ILE A 501 -10.26 -25.72 6.33
CA ILE A 501 -9.59 -24.45 6.56
C ILE A 501 -8.15 -24.57 6.09
N PRO A 502 -7.66 -23.67 5.21
CA PRO A 502 -6.25 -23.68 4.82
C PRO A 502 -5.33 -23.45 6.03
N GLU A 503 -4.30 -24.29 6.20
CA GLU A 503 -3.41 -24.24 7.39
C GLU A 503 -2.64 -22.91 7.53
N ASN A 504 -2.31 -22.26 6.42
CA ASN A 504 -1.47 -21.05 6.39
C ASN A 504 -2.16 -19.86 5.73
N GLY A 505 -3.48 -19.74 5.90
CA GLY A 505 -4.27 -18.76 5.18
C GLY A 505 -4.65 -19.24 3.77
N GLY A 506 -5.53 -18.49 3.11
CA GLY A 506 -6.05 -18.87 1.78
C GLY A 506 -7.49 -18.43 1.61
N TYR A 507 -8.24 -19.20 0.82
CA TYR A 507 -9.67 -18.94 0.61
C TYR A 507 -10.49 -20.20 0.88
N VAL A 508 -11.67 -20.01 1.49
CA VAL A 508 -12.74 -20.99 1.53
C VAL A 508 -13.77 -20.58 0.50
N THR A 509 -14.04 -21.47 -0.46
CA THR A 509 -14.94 -21.23 -1.59
C THR A 509 -16.27 -21.95 -1.38
N LEU A 510 -17.36 -21.20 -1.50
CA LEU A 510 -18.73 -21.70 -1.46
C LEU A 510 -19.36 -21.54 -2.85
N GLU A 511 -19.62 -22.66 -3.54
CA GLU A 511 -20.28 -22.67 -4.84
C GLU A 511 -21.75 -23.05 -4.70
N ARG A 512 -22.66 -22.13 -5.06
CA ARG A 512 -24.10 -22.37 -5.05
C ARG A 512 -24.87 -21.30 -5.84
N THR A 513 -26.17 -21.51 -6.01
CA THR A 513 -27.09 -20.43 -6.39
C THR A 513 -27.42 -19.65 -5.13
N TRP A 514 -27.04 -18.38 -5.12
CA TRP A 514 -27.31 -17.43 -4.06
C TRP A 514 -28.66 -16.75 -4.32
N ASN A 515 -29.47 -16.59 -3.27
CA ASN A 515 -30.76 -15.91 -3.31
C ASN A 515 -30.66 -14.52 -2.63
N PRO A 516 -31.55 -13.57 -2.97
CA PRO A 516 -31.66 -12.34 -2.23
C PRO A 516 -31.87 -12.59 -0.72
N GLY A 517 -31.01 -12.01 0.11
CA GLY A 517 -31.07 -12.16 1.56
C GLY A 517 -30.29 -13.33 2.14
N ASP A 518 -29.70 -14.20 1.32
CA ASP A 518 -28.76 -15.23 1.83
C ASP A 518 -27.65 -14.57 2.66
N ALA A 519 -27.14 -15.28 3.67
CA ALA A 519 -26.09 -14.79 4.55
C ALA A 519 -25.00 -15.84 4.75
N VAL A 520 -23.76 -15.37 4.81
CA VAL A 520 -22.59 -16.14 5.26
C VAL A 520 -22.05 -15.49 6.52
N VAL A 521 -22.01 -16.25 7.61
CA VAL A 521 -21.41 -15.81 8.86
C VAL A 521 -20.17 -16.65 9.14
N VAL A 522 -19.07 -15.99 9.43
CA VAL A 522 -17.84 -16.64 9.89
C VAL A 522 -17.43 -16.07 11.25
N ASP A 523 -16.94 -16.94 12.12
CA ASP A 523 -16.35 -16.57 13.40
C ASP A 523 -14.90 -17.04 13.44
N PHE A 524 -13.97 -16.07 13.49
CA PHE A 524 -12.53 -16.28 13.53
C PHE A 524 -12.03 -16.30 14.98
N GLU A 525 -11.28 -17.33 15.33
CA GLU A 525 -10.46 -17.27 16.54
C GLU A 525 -9.23 -16.39 16.28
N LEU A 526 -9.11 -15.29 17.03
CA LEU A 526 -8.04 -14.31 16.91
C LEU A 526 -6.99 -14.52 18.04
N PRO A 527 -6.01 -15.42 17.85
CA PRO A 527 -5.07 -15.80 18.90
C PRO A 527 -4.11 -14.67 19.23
N VAL A 528 -3.68 -14.63 20.49
CA VAL A 528 -2.51 -13.84 20.89
C VAL A 528 -1.25 -14.65 20.62
N LYS A 529 -0.30 -14.03 19.93
CA LYS A 529 1.01 -14.60 19.64
C LYS A 529 2.11 -13.72 20.24
N MET A 530 3.02 -14.36 20.98
CA MET A 530 4.26 -13.73 21.43
C MET A 530 5.32 -13.86 20.33
N HIS A 531 6.00 -12.75 20.05
CA HIS A 531 7.15 -12.67 19.17
C HIS A 531 8.38 -12.37 20.00
N ARG A 532 9.52 -12.99 19.67
CA ARG A 532 10.79 -12.76 20.36
C ARG A 532 11.90 -12.46 19.38
N ILE A 533 12.69 -11.46 19.67
CA ILE A 533 13.96 -11.16 19.03
C ILE A 533 14.95 -10.86 20.17
N ASP A 534 16.02 -11.64 20.26
CA ASP A 534 17.03 -11.54 21.32
C ASP A 534 16.39 -11.48 22.72
N ASP A 535 16.63 -10.42 23.46
CA ASP A 535 16.10 -10.17 24.80
C ASP A 535 14.89 -9.23 24.80
N SER A 536 14.10 -9.28 23.74
CA SER A 536 12.90 -8.47 23.60
C SER A 536 11.71 -9.30 23.11
N ILE A 537 10.52 -8.98 23.60
CA ILE A 537 9.27 -9.59 23.17
C ILE A 537 8.23 -8.56 22.75
N ALA A 538 7.37 -8.96 21.85
CA ALA A 538 6.18 -8.20 21.43
C ALA A 538 4.99 -9.13 21.27
N PHE A 539 3.77 -8.57 21.24
CA PHE A 539 2.53 -9.34 21.12
C PHE A 539 1.70 -8.88 19.93
N THR A 540 1.09 -9.85 19.25
CA THR A 540 0.01 -9.60 18.28
C THR A 540 -1.25 -10.33 18.72
N ARG A 541 -2.43 -9.79 18.39
CA ARG A 541 -3.72 -10.46 18.51
C ARG A 541 -4.41 -10.47 17.15
N GLY A 542 -4.53 -11.68 16.56
CA GLY A 542 -4.87 -11.75 15.14
C GLY A 542 -3.91 -10.91 14.29
N PRO A 543 -4.40 -10.03 13.40
CA PRO A 543 -3.56 -9.17 12.57
C PRO A 543 -3.06 -7.91 13.30
N VAL A 544 -3.52 -7.65 14.52
CA VAL A 544 -3.25 -6.41 15.27
C VAL A 544 -2.01 -6.54 16.13
N LEU A 545 -1.07 -5.63 15.96
CA LEU A 545 0.08 -5.43 16.84
C LEU A 545 -0.36 -4.71 18.11
N LEU A 546 0.08 -5.19 19.27
CA LEU A 546 -0.24 -4.63 20.57
C LEU A 546 0.89 -3.73 21.06
N ALA A 547 0.52 -2.62 21.70
CA ALA A 547 1.45 -1.68 22.31
C ALA A 547 0.98 -1.24 23.69
N ARG A 548 1.91 -0.94 24.57
CA ARG A 548 1.60 -0.20 25.80
C ARG A 548 1.63 1.30 25.53
N ASP A 549 0.74 2.02 26.18
CA ASP A 549 0.61 3.47 26.04
C ASP A 549 0.64 4.13 27.41
N SER A 550 1.33 5.25 27.53
CA SER A 550 1.51 5.98 28.79
C SER A 550 0.19 6.46 29.43
N ARG A 551 -0.90 6.51 28.66
CA ARG A 551 -2.23 6.88 29.17
C ARG A 551 -2.86 5.84 30.11
N PHE A 552 -2.39 4.59 30.08
CA PHE A 552 -2.98 3.56 30.94
C PHE A 552 -2.70 3.76 32.43
N CYS A 553 -1.62 4.45 32.80
CA CYS A 553 -1.24 4.70 34.19
C CYS A 553 -1.17 3.42 35.07
N ASP A 554 -0.93 2.25 34.46
CA ASP A 554 -0.89 0.93 35.08
C ASP A 554 0.55 0.42 35.33
N GLY A 555 1.50 1.33 35.42
CA GLY A 555 2.92 1.08 35.61
C GLY A 555 3.79 1.61 34.48
N ASP A 556 5.07 1.25 34.51
CA ASP A 556 6.04 1.67 33.49
C ASP A 556 5.67 1.11 32.11
N VAL A 557 5.62 1.99 31.10
CA VAL A 557 5.41 1.61 29.69
C VAL A 557 6.51 0.67 29.21
N GLY A 558 7.74 0.84 29.72
CA GLY A 558 8.90 0.00 29.43
C GLY A 558 9.06 -1.20 30.35
N ALA A 559 7.98 -1.68 30.99
CA ALA A 559 8.06 -2.76 31.97
C ALA A 559 8.84 -3.98 31.47
N VAL A 560 9.78 -4.42 32.28
CA VAL A 560 10.60 -5.63 32.03
C VAL A 560 9.79 -6.86 32.36
N MET A 561 9.90 -7.94 31.59
CA MET A 561 9.21 -9.21 31.83
C MET A 561 10.20 -10.34 32.12
N ARG A 562 9.84 -11.22 33.08
CA ARG A 562 10.70 -12.36 33.43
C ARG A 562 10.61 -13.44 32.36
N VAL A 563 11.77 -13.77 31.75
CA VAL A 563 11.87 -14.71 30.62
C VAL A 563 11.31 -16.09 30.96
N ASP A 564 11.72 -16.68 32.09
CA ASP A 564 11.30 -18.05 32.47
C ASP A 564 9.77 -18.19 32.67
N ASP A 565 9.13 -17.14 33.18
CA ASP A 565 7.69 -17.15 33.45
C ASP A 565 6.89 -16.90 32.17
N ILE A 566 7.31 -15.93 31.34
CA ILE A 566 6.61 -15.60 30.10
C ILE A 566 6.70 -16.74 29.06
N GLU A 567 7.87 -17.38 28.94
CA GLU A 567 8.05 -18.52 28.04
C GLU A 567 7.16 -19.69 28.43
N LYS A 568 6.99 -19.98 29.73
CA LYS A 568 6.06 -21.02 30.19
C LYS A 568 4.61 -20.72 29.86
N MET A 569 4.21 -19.44 29.84
CA MET A 569 2.83 -19.05 29.50
C MET A 569 2.53 -19.32 28.04
N PHE A 570 3.51 -19.19 27.15
CA PHE A 570 3.36 -19.39 25.70
C PHE A 570 3.99 -20.71 25.20
N ALA A 571 4.45 -21.59 26.10
CA ALA A 571 5.02 -22.88 25.72
C ALA A 571 3.95 -23.80 25.06
N ASP A 572 4.43 -24.74 24.24
CA ASP A 572 3.63 -25.81 23.63
C ASP A 572 2.49 -25.32 22.73
N GLY A 573 2.65 -24.15 22.11
CA GLY A 573 1.65 -23.60 21.19
C GLY A 573 0.35 -23.16 21.89
N LYS A 574 0.38 -23.00 23.21
CA LYS A 574 -0.74 -22.44 23.96
C LYS A 574 -1.04 -21.04 23.46
N THR A 575 -2.27 -20.81 23.08
CA THR A 575 -2.80 -19.48 22.84
C THR A 575 -3.22 -18.89 24.18
N MET A 576 -2.64 -17.75 24.52
CA MET A 576 -3.15 -16.95 25.63
C MET A 576 -4.33 -16.11 25.12
N ASP A 577 -5.35 -15.99 25.95
CA ASP A 577 -6.41 -15.02 25.71
C ASP A 577 -6.07 -13.71 26.42
N PHE A 578 -6.05 -12.62 25.63
CA PHE A 578 -6.03 -11.24 26.17
C PHE A 578 -7.43 -10.69 25.95
N PRO A 579 -8.30 -10.74 26.96
CA PRO A 579 -9.67 -10.33 26.80
C PRO A 579 -9.77 -8.87 26.38
N VAL A 580 -10.64 -8.63 25.41
CA VAL A 580 -10.94 -7.28 24.93
C VAL A 580 -11.83 -6.59 25.96
N GLU A 581 -11.46 -5.39 26.39
CA GLU A 581 -12.26 -4.59 27.30
C GLU A 581 -13.55 -4.12 26.60
N ALA A 582 -14.70 -4.32 27.27
CA ALA A 582 -16.02 -4.05 26.68
C ALA A 582 -16.24 -2.55 26.37
N PHE A 583 -15.61 -1.66 27.13
CA PHE A 583 -15.75 -0.20 27.03
C PHE A 583 -14.37 0.47 26.97
N SER A 584 -13.77 0.49 25.78
CA SER A 584 -12.55 1.25 25.54
C SER A 584 -12.85 2.62 24.92
N ASN A 585 -13.73 3.40 25.53
CA ASN A 585 -13.88 4.83 25.20
C ASN A 585 -12.76 5.69 25.81
N GLN A 586 -11.75 5.06 26.40
CA GLN A 586 -10.60 5.81 26.89
C GLN A 586 -9.79 6.28 25.68
N ASP A 587 -9.85 7.56 25.43
CA ASP A 587 -8.91 8.30 24.59
C ASP A 587 -8.82 7.87 23.11
N ASP A 588 -9.94 7.55 22.47
CA ASP A 588 -10.00 7.18 21.04
C ASP A 588 -9.16 5.93 20.67
N MET A 589 -9.04 4.95 21.55
CA MET A 589 -8.42 3.67 21.28
C MET A 589 -9.42 2.71 20.62
N ARG A 590 -9.03 2.11 19.49
CA ARG A 590 -9.89 1.18 18.73
C ARG A 590 -10.07 -0.15 19.45
N MET A 591 -9.03 -0.60 20.15
CA MET A 591 -9.05 -1.84 20.93
C MET A 591 -8.16 -1.68 22.17
N VAL A 592 -8.67 -2.12 23.32
CA VAL A 592 -7.88 -2.30 24.56
C VAL A 592 -8.04 -3.73 25.00
N VAL A 593 -6.94 -4.36 25.37
CA VAL A 593 -6.89 -5.69 25.95
C VAL A 593 -6.10 -5.69 27.25
N SER A 594 -6.38 -6.62 28.13
CA SER A 594 -5.63 -6.77 29.37
C SER A 594 -5.09 -8.19 29.52
N ALA A 595 -3.95 -8.32 30.17
CA ALA A 595 -3.34 -9.61 30.44
C ALA A 595 -2.65 -9.61 31.81
N ARG A 596 -2.68 -10.74 32.48
CA ARG A 596 -1.91 -10.94 33.71
C ARG A 596 -0.53 -11.50 33.37
N LEU A 597 0.49 -10.64 33.43
CA LEU A 597 1.84 -10.95 32.96
C LEU A 597 2.89 -10.88 34.08
N PRO A 598 4.02 -11.62 33.97
CA PRO A 598 5.11 -11.63 34.95
C PRO A 598 6.02 -10.42 34.82
N VAL A 599 5.52 -9.25 35.26
CA VAL A 599 6.21 -7.96 35.19
C VAL A 599 7.22 -7.85 36.34
N GLY A 600 8.36 -7.20 36.07
CA GLY A 600 9.45 -6.95 36.99
C GLY A 600 10.68 -7.78 36.71
N GLY A 601 11.84 -7.36 37.27
CA GLY A 601 13.10 -8.08 37.16
C GLY A 601 13.14 -9.35 38.01
N HIS A 602 14.16 -10.16 37.80
CA HIS A 602 14.54 -11.22 38.75
C HIS A 602 15.21 -10.54 39.96
N ASP A 603 14.49 -10.48 41.08
CA ASP A 603 15.02 -10.03 42.36
C ASP A 603 15.64 -11.23 43.08
N GLU A 604 16.72 -11.02 43.84
CA GLU A 604 17.38 -12.03 44.68
C GLU A 604 16.45 -12.55 45.79
N ASN A 605 15.46 -11.78 46.18
CA ASN A 605 14.39 -12.18 47.11
C ASN A 605 13.28 -12.95 46.39
N ARG A 606 13.36 -14.28 46.42
CA ARG A 606 12.49 -15.27 45.73
C ARG A 606 10.98 -15.16 45.99
N ASP A 607 10.52 -14.36 46.95
CA ASP A 607 9.11 -14.31 47.39
C ASP A 607 8.23 -13.24 46.72
N ARG A 608 8.79 -12.39 45.83
CA ARG A 608 8.01 -11.35 45.12
C ARG A 608 7.88 -11.59 43.62
N ARG A 609 7.50 -12.79 43.18
CA ARG A 609 7.10 -13.04 41.78
C ARG A 609 5.73 -12.42 41.52
N ALA A 610 5.68 -11.11 41.33
CA ALA A 610 4.43 -10.42 41.05
C ALA A 610 4.00 -10.67 39.60
N PHE A 611 2.76 -11.16 39.42
CA PHE A 611 2.02 -11.04 38.18
C PHE A 611 1.16 -9.78 38.29
N ALA A 612 1.31 -8.88 37.33
CA ALA A 612 0.49 -7.67 37.26
C ALA A 612 -0.49 -7.75 36.08
N THR A 613 -1.66 -7.16 36.24
CA THR A 613 -2.55 -6.92 35.11
C THR A 613 -2.00 -5.75 34.31
N VAL A 614 -1.72 -5.98 33.05
CA VAL A 614 -1.11 -5.02 32.14
C VAL A 614 -2.08 -4.78 30.97
N LYS A 615 -2.31 -3.52 30.65
CA LYS A 615 -3.15 -3.12 29.53
C LYS A 615 -2.31 -2.87 28.27
N PHE A 616 -2.89 -3.22 27.13
CA PHE A 616 -2.35 -2.92 25.80
C PHE A 616 -3.46 -2.31 24.95
N CYS A 617 -3.10 -1.44 24.03
CA CYS A 617 -3.98 -1.05 22.94
C CYS A 617 -3.45 -1.56 21.60
N ASP A 618 -4.28 -1.44 20.57
CA ASP A 618 -3.80 -1.58 19.20
C ASP A 618 -2.70 -0.55 18.90
N TYR A 619 -1.65 -0.98 18.19
CA TYR A 619 -0.53 -0.11 17.84
C TYR A 619 -0.95 1.16 17.10
N ALA A 620 -2.01 1.09 16.28
CA ALA A 620 -2.52 2.25 15.56
C ALA A 620 -3.04 3.36 16.49
N SER A 621 -3.57 2.99 17.65
CA SER A 621 -4.06 3.93 18.66
C SER A 621 -2.98 4.40 19.63
N ALA A 622 -1.88 3.66 19.78
CA ALA A 622 -0.79 4.03 20.67
C ALA A 622 -0.10 5.31 20.18
N GLY A 623 0.14 6.27 21.09
CA GLY A 623 0.78 7.54 20.77
C GLY A 623 -0.05 8.48 19.87
N ASN A 624 -1.35 8.23 19.64
CA ASN A 624 -2.18 8.96 18.66
C ASN A 624 -2.57 10.39 19.06
N LEU A 625 -2.20 10.83 20.26
CA LEU A 625 -2.35 12.24 20.69
C LEU A 625 -1.28 13.15 20.06
N TRP A 626 -0.22 12.58 19.49
CA TRP A 626 0.92 13.32 18.92
C TRP A 626 1.50 14.34 19.91
N SER A 627 1.58 13.95 21.17
CA SER A 627 2.15 14.75 22.26
C SER A 627 3.47 14.13 22.72
N PRO A 628 4.48 14.93 23.08
CA PRO A 628 5.72 14.43 23.70
C PRO A 628 5.48 13.64 24.99
N SER A 629 4.37 13.87 25.69
CA SER A 629 3.97 13.14 26.90
C SER A 629 3.25 11.82 26.60
N ASN A 630 2.81 11.59 25.36
CA ASN A 630 2.13 10.36 24.99
C ASN A 630 3.11 9.35 24.39
N TYR A 631 3.87 8.73 25.28
CA TYR A 631 4.86 7.71 24.94
C TYR A 631 4.22 6.33 24.81
N TYR A 632 4.71 5.51 23.90
CA TYR A 632 4.28 4.12 23.73
C TYR A 632 5.44 3.19 23.44
N ARG A 633 5.22 1.87 23.63
CA ARG A 633 6.20 0.82 23.38
C ARG A 633 5.54 -0.45 22.87
N VAL A 634 6.21 -1.10 21.90
CA VAL A 634 5.84 -2.40 21.33
C VAL A 634 6.74 -3.51 21.85
N TRP A 635 8.04 -3.27 21.90
CA TRP A 635 9.02 -4.27 22.29
C TRP A 635 9.40 -4.13 23.76
N PHE A 636 9.20 -5.19 24.54
CA PHE A 636 9.42 -5.24 25.99
C PHE A 636 10.70 -6.01 26.29
N PRO A 637 11.62 -5.47 27.12
CA PRO A 637 12.85 -6.15 27.50
C PRO A 637 12.55 -7.35 28.39
N LEU A 638 13.36 -8.39 28.25
CA LEU A 638 13.36 -9.57 29.11
C LEU A 638 14.40 -9.48 30.20
N SER A 639 14.05 -9.92 31.41
CA SER A 639 14.99 -10.13 32.50
C SER A 639 15.30 -11.61 32.65
N HIS A 640 16.59 -11.95 32.59
CA HIS A 640 17.09 -13.31 32.79
C HIS A 640 17.39 -13.59 34.26
N ASN A 641 17.21 -14.85 34.66
CA ASN A 641 17.58 -15.27 36.00
C ASN A 641 19.13 -15.32 36.12
N PRO A 642 19.75 -14.49 36.98
CA PRO A 642 21.21 -14.48 37.13
C PRO A 642 21.83 -15.84 37.44
N ALA A 643 21.11 -16.69 38.20
CA ALA A 643 21.58 -18.05 38.55
C ALA A 643 21.64 -19.01 37.34
N LYS A 644 20.98 -18.70 36.19
CA LYS A 644 21.07 -19.49 34.97
C LYS A 644 22.13 -18.99 33.99
N LEU A 645 22.57 -17.73 34.13
CA LEU A 645 23.65 -17.16 33.32
C LEU A 645 25.04 -17.60 33.77
N MET A 646 25.16 -18.18 34.99
CA MET A 646 26.40 -18.67 35.56
C MET A 646 26.66 -20.17 35.32
N LYS A 647 25.80 -20.85 34.56
CA LYS A 647 25.98 -22.23 34.11
C LYS A 647 26.31 -22.30 32.62
#